data_16e3e53d54ea9aca3240d1ba18dfba18
#
_entry.id   16e3e53d54ea9aca3240d1ba18dfba18
#
_cell.length_a   1.000
_cell.length_b   1.000
_cell.length_c   1.000
_cell.angle_alpha   90.00
_cell.angle_beta   90.00
_cell.angle_gamma   90.00
#
_symmetry.space_group_name_H-M   'P 1'
#
loop_
_entity.id
_entity.type
_entity.pdbx_description
1 polymer ?
#
loop_
_entity_poly.entity_id
_entity_poly.type
_entity_poly.pdbx_seq_one_letter_code
_entity_poly.pdbx_strand_id
1 'polypeptide(L)'
;MLSVYQNEPCWGVPIVPTSPLRQSLLSKRNSQKDDLPPFSSCKKCHLLFLQELGERKPIICGGKQWETIVLRGGRPVLFPRTSPPRSSKGRRRARRQRRRRRRRRVEELMDKTIPASIRLRRPLKMDDHVCENEILETLYSIASKNKIWRSYIGMGYYNCSVPQPIARNLLENAGWVTQYTPYQPEVSQGRLESLLNYQTMVCDITGMDMANASLLDEGTAAAEAMQLCHRHNKRRKFYVDARCHPQTIAVVQTRANYTGVITELKLPHEMDFTGKDVSGVLFQYPDTEGKVEDFSELVERAHQNGTLACCATDLLALCILRPPGEFGVDVVLGSSQRFGVPLCYGGPHAAFFAVKENLVRMMPGRMVGVTRDANGKDVYRLALQTREQHIRRDKATSNICTAQALLANMAAMFGVYHGSDGLRHIARRVHNATLILAEGLRRAGHKLHHDLFFDTLTITCGCSVKEVLDRAALRKINFRIYSDGRHDLFYIELVAESMGEETKGILSTPFKRTSKFLTHQVFNSYHSETNIVRYMKRLENKDISLVHSMIPLGSCTMKLNSSAELTPITWKEFANIHPFVPLDQAEGYQQLFKDLEKDLCEITGYDAISFQPNSGAQGEYAGLAAIKAYLNAKGERNRSVCLIPKSAHGTNPASAQMAGMKIQPIEVDKNGSIDIAHLKAMVDKHKENLAAIMITYPSTNGVFEEEIGDVCDLVHKHGGQVYLDGANMNAQVGLCRPGDYGSDVSHLNLHKTFCIPHGGGGPGMGPIGVKKHLAPYLPTHPVIRMQMDKDACPLGTVSAAPWGSSAILPISWVYIKTMGGKGLKHASEIAILNANYMAKRLEKHYKILFRGVKGYVAHEFILDTRPFKKTANIEAVDLAKRLQDYGFHAPTMSWPVAGTLMIEPTESEDKAELDRFCDAMINIRQEIAEIEEGRMDPQVNPLKMSPHTLNCITSSKWDRPYSREAAAFPLPFVKPESKFWPTIARIDDIYGDQHLVCTCPPMEAYESPFSEQKRASS
;
A
#
# COMPACT_ATOMS: atom_id res chain seq x y z
N MET A 1 -15.89 12.93 -32.65
CA MET A 1 -14.64 13.36 -31.98
C MET A 1 -14.00 12.32 -31.07
N LEU A 2 -14.59 11.19 -30.83
CA LEU A 2 -14.03 10.16 -29.96
C LEU A 2 -13.25 9.05 -30.69
N SER A 3 -13.26 9.03 -32.03
CA SER A 3 -12.41 8.15 -32.83
C SER A 3 -11.03 8.74 -33.14
N VAL A 4 -10.78 10.01 -32.85
CA VAL A 4 -9.50 10.70 -33.13
C VAL A 4 -8.47 10.50 -31.99
N TYR A 5 -8.89 9.96 -30.86
CA TYR A 5 -8.01 9.79 -29.69
C TYR A 5 -7.18 8.51 -29.63
N GLN A 6 -7.29 7.66 -30.64
CA GLN A 6 -6.52 6.40 -30.64
C GLN A 6 -5.22 6.41 -31.44
N ASN A 7 -4.92 7.43 -32.27
CA ASN A 7 -3.78 7.36 -33.19
C ASN A 7 -3.07 8.69 -33.50
N GLU A 8 -2.80 9.57 -32.51
CA GLU A 8 -1.79 10.61 -32.78
C GLU A 8 -0.80 10.71 -31.61
N PRO A 9 0.53 10.64 -31.88
CA PRO A 9 1.54 10.90 -30.88
C PRO A 9 1.58 12.39 -30.53
N CYS A 10 1.46 12.75 -29.28
CA CYS A 10 1.78 14.09 -28.80
C CYS A 10 3.26 14.40 -29.07
N TRP A 11 3.52 15.53 -29.71
CA TRP A 11 4.80 16.20 -29.97
C TRP A 11 5.45 15.89 -31.34
N GLY A 12 5.24 16.82 -32.25
CA GLY A 12 5.98 16.91 -33.49
C GLY A 12 7.41 17.36 -33.27
N VAL A 13 8.36 16.52 -33.63
CA VAL A 13 9.75 16.91 -33.92
C VAL A 13 9.89 17.08 -35.43
N PRO A 14 10.48 18.17 -35.98
CA PRO A 14 10.64 18.34 -37.39
C PRO A 14 11.62 17.30 -37.95
N ILE A 15 11.11 16.51 -38.93
CA ILE A 15 11.94 15.58 -39.70
C ILE A 15 12.66 16.37 -40.81
N VAL A 16 13.97 16.36 -40.74
CA VAL A 16 14.84 16.81 -41.83
C VAL A 16 14.76 15.78 -42.99
N PRO A 17 14.54 16.16 -44.24
CA PRO A 17 14.44 15.20 -45.34
C PRO A 17 15.80 14.67 -45.74
N THR A 18 16.00 13.35 -45.65
CA THR A 18 17.08 12.66 -46.35
C THR A 18 16.58 12.08 -47.67
N SER A 19 17.41 12.20 -48.67
CA SER A 19 17.29 12.01 -50.10
C SER A 19 16.69 10.66 -50.62
N PRO A 20 16.23 10.60 -51.91
CA PRO A 20 15.47 9.48 -52.41
C PRO A 20 16.37 8.42 -53.02
N LEU A 21 16.43 7.24 -52.43
CA LEU A 21 16.96 6.01 -53.07
C LEU A 21 16.36 4.77 -52.40
N ARG A 22 15.20 4.38 -52.87
CA ARG A 22 14.62 3.02 -52.83
C ARG A 22 13.11 3.01 -53.12
N GLN A 23 12.78 3.45 -54.33
CA GLN A 23 11.54 3.06 -54.99
C GLN A 23 11.88 2.18 -56.17
N SER A 24 12.06 0.90 -55.96
CA SER A 24 11.93 -0.11 -57.00
C SER A 24 12.10 -1.49 -56.33
N LEU A 25 11.04 -2.07 -55.84
CA LEU A 25 10.88 -3.50 -55.60
C LEU A 25 9.58 -3.84 -54.80
N LEU A 26 8.47 -3.20 -55.16
CA LEU A 26 7.13 -3.64 -54.72
C LEU A 26 6.06 -3.29 -55.75
N SER A 27 6.22 -3.85 -56.96
CA SER A 27 5.14 -3.98 -57.93
C SER A 27 5.20 -5.35 -58.53
N LYS A 28 4.45 -6.29 -58.00
CA LYS A 28 3.87 -7.48 -58.61
C LYS A 28 3.47 -8.50 -57.54
N ARG A 29 2.23 -8.45 -57.12
CA ARG A 29 1.35 -9.58 -56.90
C ARG A 29 -0.02 -9.09 -56.44
N ASN A 30 -0.85 -8.89 -57.41
CA ASN A 30 -2.31 -8.84 -57.24
C ASN A 30 -2.87 -10.27 -57.39
N SER A 31 -4.04 -10.43 -56.77
CA SER A 31 -5.02 -11.49 -56.93
C SER A 31 -4.78 -12.81 -56.16
N GLN A 32 -5.44 -12.98 -55.05
CA GLN A 32 -6.56 -13.93 -54.87
C GLN A 32 -7.16 -13.77 -53.48
N LYS A 33 -8.42 -13.37 -53.48
CA LYS A 33 -9.31 -13.50 -52.31
C LYS A 33 -9.66 -14.98 -52.21
N ASP A 34 -9.58 -15.53 -51.01
CA ASP A 34 -10.42 -16.66 -50.59
C ASP A 34 -10.76 -16.56 -49.13
N ASP A 35 -12.03 -16.68 -48.90
CA ASP A 35 -12.72 -16.63 -47.60
C ASP A 35 -12.31 -17.78 -46.68
N LEU A 36 -12.07 -17.49 -45.43
CA LEU A 36 -12.00 -18.50 -44.35
C LEU A 36 -13.04 -18.17 -43.27
N PRO A 37 -13.87 -19.16 -42.89
CA PRO A 37 -14.91 -18.98 -41.87
C PRO A 37 -14.37 -19.05 -40.43
N PRO A 38 -15.15 -18.62 -39.40
CA PRO A 38 -14.69 -18.48 -38.03
C PRO A 38 -14.49 -19.83 -37.32
N PHE A 39 -13.43 -19.92 -36.56
CA PHE A 39 -13.09 -21.10 -35.74
C PHE A 39 -14.10 -21.30 -34.61
N SER A 40 -14.89 -22.34 -34.71
CA SER A 40 -15.65 -22.90 -33.57
C SER A 40 -15.06 -24.26 -33.19
N SER A 41 -14.82 -24.40 -31.89
CA SER A 41 -14.58 -25.62 -31.10
C SER A 41 -14.34 -26.98 -31.86
N CYS A 42 -13.15 -27.49 -31.82
CA CYS A 42 -12.91 -28.89 -32.17
C CYS A 42 -12.06 -29.59 -31.10
N LYS A 43 -12.69 -30.46 -30.30
CA LYS A 43 -12.04 -31.40 -29.33
C LYS A 43 -11.09 -32.43 -29.96
N LYS A 44 -10.79 -32.36 -31.23
CA LYS A 44 -9.94 -33.32 -31.98
C LYS A 44 -8.48 -32.86 -32.13
N CYS A 45 -8.12 -31.61 -31.81
CA CYS A 45 -6.74 -31.15 -31.98
C CYS A 45 -5.75 -31.67 -30.91
N HIS A 46 -6.22 -32.13 -29.77
CA HIS A 46 -5.34 -32.69 -28.73
C HIS A 46 -4.85 -34.09 -28.99
N LEU A 47 -5.51 -34.85 -29.88
CA LEU A 47 -5.08 -36.21 -30.23
C LEU A 47 -4.14 -36.26 -31.45
N LEU A 48 -4.11 -35.21 -32.28
CA LEU A 48 -3.26 -35.17 -33.48
C LEU A 48 -1.80 -34.81 -33.18
N PHE A 49 -1.53 -34.14 -32.06
CA PHE A 49 -0.16 -33.79 -31.67
C PHE A 49 0.66 -34.96 -31.12
N LEU A 50 0.02 -36.04 -30.75
CA LEU A 50 0.68 -37.30 -30.28
C LEU A 50 0.86 -38.35 -31.37
N GLN A 51 0.31 -38.19 -32.56
CA GLN A 51 0.42 -39.15 -33.66
C GLN A 51 1.54 -38.82 -34.67
N GLU A 52 2.20 -37.66 -34.57
CA GLU A 52 3.33 -37.29 -35.46
C GLU A 52 4.72 -37.62 -34.88
N LEU A 53 4.82 -38.29 -33.77
CA LEU A 53 6.09 -38.83 -33.27
C LEU A 53 6.41 -40.15 -34.00
N GLY A 54 7.35 -40.07 -34.92
CA GLY A 54 7.78 -41.16 -35.76
C GLY A 54 8.19 -42.42 -34.98
N GLU A 55 8.08 -43.57 -35.63
CA GLU A 55 8.41 -44.92 -35.06
C GLU A 55 9.82 -44.97 -34.46
N ARG A 56 9.91 -45.46 -33.24
CA ARG A 56 11.18 -45.70 -32.55
C ARG A 56 11.80 -47.03 -32.98
N LYS A 57 12.90 -47.01 -33.73
CA LYS A 57 13.68 -48.21 -34.03
C LYS A 57 15.02 -48.24 -33.26
N PRO A 58 15.36 -49.28 -32.56
CA PRO A 58 16.64 -49.39 -31.87
C PRO A 58 17.79 -49.73 -32.86
N ILE A 59 18.89 -48.99 -32.76
CA ILE A 59 20.12 -49.30 -33.48
C ILE A 59 21.19 -49.67 -32.44
N ILE A 60 21.86 -50.80 -32.64
CA ILE A 60 22.98 -51.28 -31.81
C ILE A 60 24.29 -50.95 -32.49
N CYS A 61 25.15 -50.15 -31.92
CA CYS A 61 26.50 -49.93 -32.39
C CYS A 61 27.47 -49.86 -31.18
N GLY A 62 28.49 -50.70 -31.15
CA GLY A 62 29.54 -50.68 -30.15
C GLY A 62 29.13 -50.97 -28.71
N GLY A 63 28.13 -51.84 -28.46
CA GLY A 63 27.76 -52.31 -27.12
C GLY A 63 26.90 -51.35 -26.29
N LYS A 64 26.47 -50.23 -26.85
CA LYS A 64 25.52 -49.29 -26.22
C LYS A 64 24.26 -49.12 -27.08
N GLN A 65 23.09 -49.16 -26.42
CA GLN A 65 21.81 -48.90 -27.07
C GLN A 65 21.56 -47.39 -27.18
N TRP A 66 21.18 -46.91 -28.36
CA TRP A 66 20.81 -45.52 -28.66
C TRP A 66 19.36 -45.46 -29.16
N GLU A 67 18.63 -44.44 -28.79
CA GLU A 67 17.33 -44.13 -29.41
C GLU A 67 17.49 -43.02 -30.44
N THR A 68 17.00 -43.30 -31.66
CA THR A 68 16.99 -42.35 -32.77
C THR A 68 15.59 -41.73 -32.87
N ILE A 69 15.50 -40.46 -32.73
CA ILE A 69 14.26 -39.67 -32.99
C ILE A 69 14.50 -38.98 -34.36
N VAL A 70 13.77 -39.40 -35.37
CA VAL A 70 13.77 -38.76 -36.69
C VAL A 70 12.59 -37.79 -36.75
N LEU A 71 12.87 -36.50 -36.78
CA LEU A 71 11.86 -35.47 -37.09
C LEU A 71 11.79 -35.37 -38.63
N ARG A 72 10.58 -35.34 -39.20
CA ARG A 72 10.39 -35.16 -40.65
C ARG A 72 11.12 -33.90 -41.11
N GLY A 73 12.14 -34.06 -41.94
CA GLY A 73 12.91 -33.00 -42.57
C GLY A 73 14.27 -32.63 -41.97
N GLY A 74 14.74 -33.31 -40.91
CA GLY A 74 16.02 -33.09 -40.25
C GLY A 74 17.00 -34.26 -40.29
N ARG A 75 18.33 -33.98 -40.09
CA ARG A 75 19.33 -35.05 -39.89
C ARG A 75 19.08 -35.74 -38.54
N PRO A 76 19.27 -37.09 -38.46
CA PRO A 76 19.07 -37.85 -37.23
C PRO A 76 20.09 -37.40 -36.14
N VAL A 77 19.61 -37.14 -34.94
CA VAL A 77 20.45 -36.84 -33.77
C VAL A 77 20.40 -38.05 -32.82
N LEU A 78 21.58 -38.60 -32.50
CA LEU A 78 21.74 -39.75 -31.63
C LEU A 78 21.98 -39.33 -30.19
N PHE A 79 21.13 -39.76 -29.27
CA PHE A 79 21.30 -39.55 -27.84
C PHE A 79 21.65 -40.86 -27.13
N PRO A 80 22.60 -40.90 -26.19
CA PRO A 80 22.89 -42.10 -25.41
C PRO A 80 21.71 -42.47 -24.51
N ARG A 81 21.21 -43.70 -24.65
CA ARG A 81 20.20 -44.25 -23.75
C ARG A 81 20.84 -44.53 -22.39
N THR A 82 20.60 -43.67 -21.44
CA THR A 82 20.86 -44.04 -20.02
C THR A 82 19.83 -45.07 -19.61
N SER A 83 20.21 -46.37 -19.60
CA SER A 83 19.37 -47.43 -19.06
C SER A 83 18.93 -47.02 -17.64
N PRO A 84 17.62 -47.12 -17.29
CA PRO A 84 17.23 -46.89 -15.90
C PRO A 84 17.94 -47.97 -15.07
N PRO A 85 18.69 -47.61 -14.02
CA PRO A 85 19.38 -48.58 -13.22
C PRO A 85 18.35 -49.55 -12.63
N ARG A 86 18.62 -50.85 -12.78
CA ARG A 86 17.83 -51.95 -12.17
C ARG A 86 17.68 -51.68 -10.67
N SER A 87 16.62 -50.99 -10.25
CA SER A 87 16.05 -50.80 -8.90
C SER A 87 15.18 -49.54 -8.78
N SER A 88 14.42 -49.16 -9.79
CA SER A 88 13.52 -48.01 -9.74
C SER A 88 12.45 -48.13 -8.64
N LYS A 89 12.03 -49.33 -8.29
CA LYS A 89 11.09 -49.57 -7.17
C LYS A 89 11.72 -49.29 -5.80
N GLY A 90 12.96 -49.65 -5.56
CA GLY A 90 13.68 -49.41 -4.32
C GLY A 90 13.96 -47.91 -4.10
N ARG A 91 14.40 -47.19 -5.14
CA ARG A 91 14.61 -45.70 -5.06
C ARG A 91 13.30 -44.93 -4.89
N ARG A 92 12.20 -45.34 -5.53
CA ARG A 92 10.87 -44.72 -5.30
C ARG A 92 10.36 -44.99 -3.88
N ARG A 93 10.55 -46.20 -3.34
CA ARG A 93 10.21 -46.55 -1.96
C ARG A 93 11.06 -45.76 -0.95
N ALA A 94 12.37 -45.66 -1.16
CA ALA A 94 13.27 -44.84 -0.34
C ALA A 94 12.93 -43.35 -0.41
N ARG A 95 12.61 -42.79 -1.60
CA ARG A 95 12.12 -41.41 -1.74
C ARG A 95 10.79 -41.17 -1.01
N ARG A 96 9.82 -42.13 -1.11
CA ARG A 96 8.55 -42.09 -0.36
C ARG A 96 8.77 -42.16 1.15
N GLN A 97 9.68 -43.00 1.63
CA GLN A 97 10.01 -43.12 3.05
C GLN A 97 10.72 -41.82 3.56
N ARG A 98 11.67 -41.27 2.78
CA ARG A 98 12.32 -39.98 3.12
C ARG A 98 11.30 -38.83 3.16
N ARG A 99 10.35 -38.73 2.22
CA ARG A 99 9.26 -37.74 2.23
C ARG A 99 8.33 -37.94 3.44
N ARG A 100 7.97 -39.20 3.78
CA ARG A 100 7.16 -39.49 4.99
C ARG A 100 7.89 -39.12 6.27
N ARG A 101 9.20 -39.40 6.39
CA ARG A 101 10.01 -39.00 7.56
C ARG A 101 10.16 -37.48 7.65
N ARG A 102 10.36 -36.78 6.54
CA ARG A 102 10.41 -35.28 6.54
C ARG A 102 9.07 -34.70 6.96
N ARG A 103 7.95 -35.13 6.40
CA ARG A 103 6.61 -34.67 6.83
C ARG A 103 6.37 -34.94 8.31
N ARG A 104 6.73 -36.08 8.82
CA ARG A 104 6.59 -36.39 10.24
C ARG A 104 7.41 -35.47 11.13
N ARG A 105 8.60 -35.07 10.71
CA ARG A 105 9.45 -34.12 11.46
C ARG A 105 8.90 -32.68 11.44
N VAL A 106 8.34 -32.23 10.33
CA VAL A 106 7.68 -30.92 10.24
C VAL A 106 6.42 -30.90 11.10
N GLU A 107 5.58 -31.93 11.02
CA GLU A 107 4.40 -32.04 11.88
C GLU A 107 4.77 -32.07 13.39
N GLU A 108 5.84 -32.76 13.74
CA GLU A 108 6.36 -32.78 15.11
C GLU A 108 6.84 -31.40 15.57
N LEU A 109 7.48 -30.61 14.67
CA LEU A 109 7.84 -29.24 14.96
C LEU A 109 6.60 -28.39 15.22
N MET A 110 5.57 -28.50 14.35
CA MET A 110 4.30 -27.77 14.54
C MET A 110 3.62 -28.12 15.86
N ASP A 111 3.60 -29.41 16.23
CA ASP A 111 3.00 -29.87 17.51
C ASP A 111 3.80 -29.42 18.75
N LYS A 112 5.08 -29.10 18.57
CA LYS A 112 5.92 -28.52 19.62
C LYS A 112 5.85 -27.00 19.70
N THR A 113 5.49 -26.34 18.58
CA THR A 113 5.45 -24.88 18.49
C THR A 113 4.07 -24.33 18.81
N ILE A 114 3.01 -24.98 18.34
CA ILE A 114 1.63 -24.53 18.45
C ILE A 114 0.94 -25.22 19.64
N PRO A 115 0.21 -24.49 20.50
CA PRO A 115 -0.56 -25.08 21.59
C PRO A 115 -1.54 -26.15 21.10
N ALA A 116 -1.62 -27.27 21.83
CA ALA A 116 -2.47 -28.40 21.44
C ALA A 116 -3.96 -28.03 21.44
N SER A 117 -4.37 -27.12 22.32
CA SER A 117 -5.75 -26.63 22.50
C SER A 117 -6.31 -25.94 21.26
N ILE A 118 -5.47 -25.23 20.49
CA ILE A 118 -5.88 -24.45 19.31
C ILE A 118 -5.48 -25.13 17.98
N ARG A 119 -4.76 -26.25 18.02
CA ARG A 119 -4.17 -26.89 16.86
C ARG A 119 -5.23 -27.48 15.91
N LEU A 120 -5.35 -26.93 14.71
CA LEU A 120 -6.24 -27.47 13.67
C LEU A 120 -5.73 -28.81 13.15
N ARG A 121 -6.51 -29.88 13.33
CA ARG A 121 -6.15 -31.24 12.91
C ARG A 121 -6.77 -31.66 11.57
N ARG A 122 -7.82 -30.98 11.13
CA ARG A 122 -8.45 -31.22 9.83
C ARG A 122 -7.77 -30.39 8.71
N PRO A 123 -7.85 -30.81 7.45
CA PRO A 123 -7.48 -29.94 6.33
C PRO A 123 -8.45 -28.77 6.20
N LEU A 124 -8.00 -27.68 5.60
CA LEU A 124 -8.88 -26.60 5.15
C LEU A 124 -9.86 -27.16 4.11
N LYS A 125 -11.14 -26.78 4.22
CA LYS A 125 -12.21 -27.13 3.28
C LYS A 125 -12.19 -26.15 2.10
N MET A 126 -11.15 -26.26 1.29
CA MET A 126 -10.87 -25.42 0.14
C MET A 126 -10.49 -26.28 -1.06
N ASP A 127 -10.62 -25.69 -2.24
CA ASP A 127 -10.24 -26.35 -3.50
C ASP A 127 -8.75 -26.72 -3.51
N ASP A 128 -8.39 -27.72 -4.30
CA ASP A 128 -6.99 -28.06 -4.57
C ASP A 128 -6.32 -26.93 -5.39
N HIS A 129 -5.00 -26.87 -5.36
CA HIS A 129 -4.21 -25.87 -6.10
C HIS A 129 -4.50 -25.89 -7.60
N VAL A 130 -4.51 -24.72 -8.20
CA VAL A 130 -4.71 -24.50 -9.64
C VAL A 130 -3.39 -24.03 -10.26
N CYS A 131 -3.06 -24.45 -11.47
CA CYS A 131 -1.83 -24.00 -12.12
C CYS A 131 -1.96 -22.57 -12.68
N GLU A 132 -0.82 -21.92 -12.91
CA GLU A 132 -0.74 -20.51 -13.29
C GLU A 132 -1.59 -20.16 -14.52
N ASN A 133 -1.49 -20.93 -15.60
CA ASN A 133 -2.27 -20.66 -16.82
C ASN A 133 -3.78 -20.77 -16.60
N GLU A 134 -4.20 -21.83 -15.92
CA GLU A 134 -5.61 -22.11 -15.65
C GLU A 134 -6.21 -21.05 -14.71
N ILE A 135 -5.44 -20.57 -13.72
CA ILE A 135 -5.93 -19.56 -12.78
C ILE A 135 -6.10 -18.20 -13.46
N LEU A 136 -5.18 -17.80 -14.35
CA LEU A 136 -5.31 -16.54 -15.09
C LEU A 136 -6.48 -16.58 -16.08
N GLU A 137 -6.72 -17.70 -16.77
CA GLU A 137 -7.91 -17.89 -17.62
C GLU A 137 -9.21 -17.81 -16.80
N THR A 138 -9.24 -18.47 -15.64
CA THR A 138 -10.40 -18.43 -14.73
C THR A 138 -10.66 -17.02 -14.25
N LEU A 139 -9.63 -16.32 -13.79
CA LEU A 139 -9.78 -14.93 -13.31
C LEU A 139 -10.18 -13.97 -14.42
N TYR A 140 -9.66 -14.17 -15.66
CA TYR A 140 -10.08 -13.36 -16.80
C TYR A 140 -11.55 -13.58 -17.14
N SER A 141 -12.04 -14.83 -17.03
CA SER A 141 -13.47 -15.13 -17.17
C SER A 141 -14.33 -14.43 -16.12
N ILE A 142 -13.85 -14.29 -14.89
CA ILE A 142 -14.51 -13.51 -13.84
C ILE A 142 -14.46 -12.01 -14.18
N ALA A 143 -13.28 -11.48 -14.51
CA ALA A 143 -13.07 -10.08 -14.85
C ALA A 143 -13.96 -9.62 -16.02
N SER A 144 -14.10 -10.47 -17.05
CA SER A 144 -14.92 -10.22 -18.24
C SER A 144 -16.42 -10.02 -17.97
N LYS A 145 -16.91 -10.37 -16.76
CA LYS A 145 -18.30 -10.06 -16.36
C LYS A 145 -18.48 -8.60 -16.00
N ASN A 146 -17.40 -7.87 -15.72
CA ASN A 146 -17.42 -6.45 -15.48
C ASN A 146 -17.70 -5.70 -16.79
N LYS A 147 -18.60 -4.72 -16.74
CA LYS A 147 -18.98 -3.91 -17.90
C LYS A 147 -18.26 -2.56 -17.84
N ILE A 148 -17.29 -2.36 -18.72
CA ILE A 148 -16.55 -1.10 -18.80
C ILE A 148 -17.39 -0.08 -19.56
N TRP A 149 -18.06 0.81 -18.84
CA TRP A 149 -18.79 1.94 -19.38
C TRP A 149 -18.02 3.24 -19.15
N ARG A 150 -18.28 4.25 -19.97
CA ARG A 150 -17.79 5.61 -19.71
C ARG A 150 -18.49 6.14 -18.46
N SER A 151 -17.72 6.44 -17.41
CA SER A 151 -18.29 6.94 -16.17
C SER A 151 -18.07 8.44 -16.04
N TYR A 152 -19.18 9.14 -15.89
CA TYR A 152 -19.24 10.57 -15.57
C TYR A 152 -19.91 10.79 -14.20
N ILE A 153 -19.78 9.85 -13.29
CA ILE A 153 -20.32 9.91 -11.94
C ILE A 153 -19.54 10.93 -11.09
N GLY A 154 -18.25 11.08 -11.31
CA GLY A 154 -17.39 12.01 -10.56
C GLY A 154 -17.22 11.62 -9.10
N MET A 155 -17.61 12.52 -8.18
CA MET A 155 -17.53 12.31 -6.73
C MET A 155 -16.13 11.92 -6.24
N GLY A 156 -15.08 12.62 -6.73
CA GLY A 156 -13.69 12.39 -6.33
C GLY A 156 -12.97 11.23 -7.05
N TYR A 157 -13.64 10.57 -8.02
CA TYR A 157 -13.05 9.50 -8.83
C TYR A 157 -13.22 9.83 -10.32
N TYR A 158 -12.11 9.92 -11.05
CA TYR A 158 -12.09 10.36 -12.43
C TYR A 158 -11.22 9.47 -13.29
N ASN A 159 -11.66 9.19 -14.52
CA ASN A 159 -10.79 8.51 -15.49
C ASN A 159 -9.57 9.37 -15.77
N CYS A 160 -8.42 8.74 -15.84
CA CYS A 160 -7.16 9.36 -16.24
C CYS A 160 -6.40 8.46 -17.21
N SER A 161 -5.59 9.08 -18.07
CA SER A 161 -4.64 8.36 -18.91
C SER A 161 -3.36 8.14 -18.14
N VAL A 162 -3.01 6.89 -17.88
CA VAL A 162 -1.74 6.55 -17.25
C VAL A 162 -0.66 6.50 -18.32
N PRO A 163 0.41 7.34 -18.24
CA PRO A 163 1.53 7.25 -19.17
C PRO A 163 2.17 5.86 -19.11
N GLN A 164 2.35 5.22 -20.27
CA GLN A 164 2.88 3.85 -20.34
C GLN A 164 4.26 3.69 -19.69
N PRO A 165 5.22 4.65 -19.82
CA PRO A 165 6.48 4.56 -19.09
C PRO A 165 6.30 4.50 -17.58
N ILE A 166 5.30 5.18 -17.00
CA ILE A 166 5.00 5.13 -15.56
C ILE A 166 4.36 3.79 -15.20
N ALA A 167 3.35 3.35 -15.93
CA ALA A 167 2.66 2.08 -15.65
C ALA A 167 3.66 0.90 -15.63
N ARG A 168 4.48 0.78 -16.68
CA ARG A 168 5.43 -0.35 -16.81
C ARG A 168 6.64 -0.29 -15.89
N ASN A 169 7.15 0.91 -15.58
CA ASN A 169 8.36 1.04 -14.78
C ASN A 169 8.11 1.26 -13.28
N LEU A 170 6.88 1.50 -12.86
CA LEU A 170 6.48 1.56 -11.46
C LEU A 170 5.47 0.48 -11.10
N LEU A 171 4.27 0.50 -11.70
CA LEU A 171 3.18 -0.41 -11.31
C LEU A 171 3.47 -1.88 -11.62
N GLU A 172 4.14 -2.17 -12.74
CA GLU A 172 4.52 -3.52 -13.15
C GLU A 172 5.96 -3.91 -12.78
N ASN A 173 6.73 -3.02 -12.14
CA ASN A 173 8.14 -3.25 -11.81
C ASN A 173 8.32 -3.80 -10.39
N ALA A 174 8.76 -5.05 -10.27
CA ALA A 174 9.01 -5.71 -8.99
C ALA A 174 10.00 -4.94 -8.08
N GLY A 175 10.95 -4.19 -8.63
CA GLY A 175 11.88 -3.35 -7.87
C GLY A 175 11.17 -2.21 -7.13
N TRP A 176 10.05 -1.71 -7.63
CA TRP A 176 9.24 -0.68 -7.00
C TRP A 176 8.10 -1.23 -6.13
N VAL A 177 7.39 -2.26 -6.60
CA VAL A 177 6.21 -2.79 -5.90
C VAL A 177 6.53 -3.66 -4.69
N THR A 178 7.74 -4.20 -4.58
CA THR A 178 8.14 -5.09 -3.48
C THR A 178 8.82 -4.39 -2.30
N GLN A 179 8.86 -3.07 -2.29
CA GLN A 179 9.47 -2.28 -1.22
C GLN A 179 8.43 -1.89 -0.17
N TYR A 180 8.90 -1.71 1.08
CA TYR A 180 8.07 -1.27 2.21
C TYR A 180 8.33 0.22 2.55
N THR A 181 7.80 0.69 3.68
CA THR A 181 8.16 2.01 4.22
C THR A 181 9.69 2.16 4.29
N PRO A 182 10.27 3.27 3.81
CA PRO A 182 11.72 3.45 3.75
C PRO A 182 12.32 3.76 5.13
N TYR A 183 12.24 2.81 6.06
CA TYR A 183 12.76 2.95 7.43
C TYR A 183 14.28 3.07 7.51
N GLN A 184 15.01 2.57 6.50
CA GLN A 184 16.45 2.62 6.43
C GLN A 184 16.88 3.51 5.26
N PRO A 185 17.15 4.78 5.53
CA PRO A 185 17.39 5.78 4.49
C PRO A 185 18.55 5.44 3.57
N GLU A 186 19.63 4.85 4.11
CA GLU A 186 20.85 4.60 3.35
C GLU A 186 20.66 3.62 2.20
N VAL A 187 19.62 2.80 2.25
CA VAL A 187 19.25 1.83 1.20
C VAL A 187 17.86 2.10 0.59
N SER A 188 17.35 3.32 0.71
CA SER A 188 16.02 3.72 0.25
C SER A 188 15.97 5.15 -0.31
N GLN A 189 17.10 5.68 -0.76
CA GLN A 189 17.22 7.08 -1.21
C GLN A 189 16.39 7.38 -2.45
N GLY A 190 16.17 6.41 -3.33
CA GLY A 190 15.37 6.61 -4.54
C GLY A 190 13.88 6.80 -4.24
N ARG A 191 13.30 5.94 -3.39
CA ARG A 191 11.90 6.11 -2.96
C ARG A 191 11.69 7.35 -2.11
N LEU A 192 12.64 7.67 -1.23
CA LEU A 192 12.60 8.90 -0.43
C LEU A 192 12.62 10.14 -1.32
N GLU A 193 13.49 10.19 -2.34
CA GLU A 193 13.51 11.27 -3.33
C GLU A 193 12.17 11.38 -4.07
N SER A 194 11.61 10.28 -4.53
CA SER A 194 10.32 10.27 -5.22
C SER A 194 9.16 10.72 -4.32
N LEU A 195 9.15 10.34 -3.03
CA LEU A 195 8.15 10.79 -2.07
C LEU A 195 8.34 12.29 -1.71
N LEU A 196 9.58 12.78 -1.69
CA LEU A 196 9.85 14.20 -1.52
C LEU A 196 9.34 15.02 -2.72
N ASN A 197 9.50 14.49 -3.95
CA ASN A 197 8.89 15.09 -5.14
C ASN A 197 7.36 15.15 -5.02
N TYR A 198 6.73 14.09 -4.47
CA TYR A 198 5.28 14.08 -4.20
C TYR A 198 4.88 15.18 -3.22
N GLN A 199 5.57 15.31 -2.10
CA GLN A 199 5.30 16.35 -1.09
C GLN A 199 5.46 17.75 -1.68
N THR A 200 6.54 17.98 -2.44
CA THR A 200 6.80 19.26 -3.12
C THR A 200 5.70 19.60 -4.11
N MET A 201 5.30 18.61 -4.93
CA MET A 201 4.19 18.77 -5.88
C MET A 201 2.88 19.17 -5.19
N VAL A 202 2.55 18.51 -4.08
CA VAL A 202 1.34 18.82 -3.31
C VAL A 202 1.43 20.22 -2.71
N CYS A 203 2.54 20.59 -2.08
CA CYS A 203 2.75 21.95 -1.53
C CYS A 203 2.59 23.02 -2.61
N ASP A 204 3.29 22.86 -3.75
CA ASP A 204 3.27 23.82 -4.85
C ASP A 204 1.88 24.02 -5.46
N ILE A 205 1.15 22.90 -5.68
CA ILE A 205 -0.17 22.96 -6.31
C ILE A 205 -1.20 23.54 -5.34
N THR A 206 -1.16 23.19 -4.06
CA THR A 206 -2.12 23.64 -3.05
C THR A 206 -1.81 25.00 -2.44
N GLY A 207 -0.58 25.51 -2.60
CA GLY A 207 -0.09 26.74 -1.97
C GLY A 207 0.15 26.59 -0.47
N MET A 208 0.43 25.36 0.01
CA MET A 208 0.65 25.05 1.43
C MET A 208 2.13 24.87 1.74
N ASP A 209 2.50 25.07 3.01
CA ASP A 209 3.90 25.04 3.45
C ASP A 209 4.46 23.61 3.53
N MET A 210 3.66 22.67 4.04
CA MET A 210 4.11 21.30 4.34
C MET A 210 3.07 20.26 3.91
N ALA A 211 3.52 19.16 3.30
CA ALA A 211 2.69 18.01 2.95
C ALA A 211 3.30 16.71 3.48
N ASN A 212 2.45 15.71 3.71
CA ASN A 212 2.89 14.36 4.03
C ASN A 212 3.15 13.50 2.78
N ALA A 213 3.71 12.30 2.97
CA ALA A 213 4.02 11.36 1.91
C ALA A 213 2.81 10.54 1.43
N SER A 214 1.64 10.83 1.85
CA SER A 214 0.27 10.39 1.53
C SER A 214 -0.52 9.81 2.71
N LEU A 215 -1.83 9.76 2.55
CA LEU A 215 -2.80 9.04 3.38
C LEU A 215 -3.56 7.98 2.56
N LEU A 216 -4.64 7.43 3.10
CA LEU A 216 -5.31 6.24 2.56
C LEU A 216 -6.34 6.58 1.46
N ASP A 217 -7.22 7.56 1.72
CA ASP A 217 -8.21 8.12 0.79
C ASP A 217 -8.67 9.50 1.28
N GLU A 218 -9.45 10.23 0.47
CA GLU A 218 -9.94 11.57 0.82
C GLU A 218 -10.81 11.56 2.08
N GLY A 219 -11.73 10.61 2.23
CA GLY A 219 -12.62 10.54 3.40
C GLY A 219 -11.85 10.34 4.71
N THR A 220 -10.84 9.47 4.70
CA THR A 220 -9.95 9.29 5.88
C THR A 220 -9.09 10.52 6.13
N ALA A 221 -8.60 11.19 5.08
CA ALA A 221 -7.85 12.45 5.21
C ALA A 221 -8.72 13.54 5.85
N ALA A 222 -9.99 13.66 5.45
CA ALA A 222 -10.95 14.59 6.03
C ALA A 222 -11.25 14.28 7.51
N ALA A 223 -11.38 13.00 7.87
CA ALA A 223 -11.55 12.60 9.26
C ALA A 223 -10.30 12.88 10.12
N GLU A 224 -9.11 12.73 9.56
CA GLU A 224 -7.86 13.12 10.22
C GLU A 224 -7.75 14.66 10.39
N ALA A 225 -8.21 15.44 9.42
CA ALA A 225 -8.29 16.91 9.55
C ALA A 225 -9.21 17.33 10.69
N MET A 226 -10.41 16.74 10.80
CA MET A 226 -11.31 16.95 11.94
C MET A 226 -10.62 16.64 13.27
N GLN A 227 -9.89 15.51 13.36
CA GLN A 227 -9.15 15.15 14.57
C GLN A 227 -8.00 16.10 14.87
N LEU A 228 -7.31 16.62 13.86
CA LEU A 228 -6.26 17.63 14.01
C LEU A 228 -6.86 18.91 14.60
N CYS A 229 -7.96 19.42 14.05
CA CYS A 229 -8.67 20.59 14.55
C CYS A 229 -9.08 20.43 16.02
N HIS A 230 -9.68 19.29 16.35
CA HIS A 230 -10.06 18.97 17.75
C HIS A 230 -8.85 18.91 18.69
N ARG A 231 -7.72 18.31 18.26
CA ARG A 231 -6.48 18.27 19.07
C ARG A 231 -5.87 19.66 19.24
N HIS A 232 -5.97 20.52 18.25
CA HIS A 232 -5.40 21.87 18.28
C HIS A 232 -6.06 22.74 19.33
N ASN A 233 -7.38 22.91 19.28
CA ASN A 233 -8.10 23.88 20.13
C ASN A 233 -9.03 23.23 21.18
N LYS A 234 -9.13 21.87 21.26
CA LYS A 234 -9.93 21.07 22.21
C LYS A 234 -11.45 21.31 22.11
N ARG A 235 -11.94 22.01 21.12
CA ARG A 235 -13.36 22.21 20.86
C ARG A 235 -13.98 20.97 20.26
N ARG A 236 -15.27 20.70 20.51
CA ARG A 236 -15.91 19.45 20.12
C ARG A 236 -16.83 19.56 18.90
N LYS A 237 -17.22 20.75 18.49
CA LYS A 237 -18.06 20.94 17.31
C LYS A 237 -17.20 21.07 16.06
N PHE A 238 -17.63 20.47 14.97
CA PHE A 238 -16.95 20.52 13.67
C PHE A 238 -17.99 20.71 12.56
N TYR A 239 -17.89 21.76 11.76
CA TYR A 239 -18.79 22.01 10.64
C TYR A 239 -18.30 21.30 9.39
N VAL A 240 -19.24 20.70 8.65
CA VAL A 240 -18.97 20.10 7.34
C VAL A 240 -19.96 20.73 6.34
N ASP A 241 -19.44 21.27 5.25
CA ASP A 241 -20.28 21.75 4.16
C ASP A 241 -21.08 20.59 3.58
N ALA A 242 -22.41 20.75 3.50
CA ALA A 242 -23.33 19.75 2.95
C ALA A 242 -23.01 19.39 1.48
N ARG A 243 -22.22 20.22 0.80
CA ARG A 243 -21.75 20.01 -0.58
C ARG A 243 -20.38 19.34 -0.68
N CYS A 244 -19.83 18.77 0.40
CA CYS A 244 -18.73 17.82 0.32
C CYS A 244 -19.20 16.49 -0.32
N HIS A 245 -18.28 15.67 -0.76
CA HIS A 245 -18.63 14.34 -1.28
C HIS A 245 -19.34 13.48 -0.22
N PRO A 246 -20.45 12.78 -0.57
CA PRO A 246 -21.24 12.02 0.41
C PRO A 246 -20.43 10.99 1.21
N GLN A 247 -19.50 10.31 0.57
CA GLN A 247 -18.62 9.34 1.24
C GLN A 247 -17.64 10.03 2.20
N THR A 248 -17.14 11.22 1.87
CA THR A 248 -16.27 12.01 2.75
C THR A 248 -17.03 12.45 3.99
N ILE A 249 -18.25 12.98 3.83
CA ILE A 249 -19.16 13.31 4.94
C ILE A 249 -19.37 12.10 5.86
N ALA A 250 -19.71 10.94 5.28
CA ALA A 250 -20.02 9.74 6.05
C ALA A 250 -18.82 9.21 6.85
N VAL A 251 -17.61 9.25 6.29
CA VAL A 251 -16.39 8.85 7.02
C VAL A 251 -16.09 9.80 8.17
N VAL A 252 -16.22 11.12 7.95
CA VAL A 252 -16.05 12.14 9.01
C VAL A 252 -17.05 11.92 10.13
N GLN A 253 -18.34 11.73 9.82
CA GLN A 253 -19.38 11.47 10.80
C GLN A 253 -19.15 10.17 11.59
N THR A 254 -18.76 9.11 10.92
CA THR A 254 -18.43 7.84 11.58
C THR A 254 -17.28 8.02 12.57
N ARG A 255 -16.20 8.68 12.17
CA ARG A 255 -15.06 8.95 13.06
C ARG A 255 -15.45 9.85 14.23
N ALA A 256 -16.25 10.87 13.99
CA ALA A 256 -16.74 11.81 15.00
C ALA A 256 -17.55 11.11 16.10
N ASN A 257 -18.46 10.21 15.74
CA ASN A 257 -19.31 9.45 16.66
C ASN A 257 -18.53 8.70 17.73
N TYR A 258 -17.37 8.12 17.39
CA TYR A 258 -16.54 7.36 18.34
C TYR A 258 -15.57 8.23 19.14
N THR A 259 -15.19 9.40 18.63
CA THR A 259 -14.24 10.31 19.31
C THR A 259 -14.93 11.41 20.11
N GLY A 260 -16.26 11.48 20.07
CA GLY A 260 -17.07 12.45 20.80
C GLY A 260 -16.99 13.87 20.22
N VAL A 261 -16.65 13.99 18.94
CA VAL A 261 -16.78 15.22 18.17
C VAL A 261 -18.21 15.30 17.61
N ILE A 262 -18.84 16.48 17.66
CA ILE A 262 -20.19 16.73 17.15
C ILE A 262 -20.04 17.34 15.76
N THR A 263 -20.45 16.63 14.73
CA THR A 263 -20.49 17.12 13.36
C THR A 263 -21.82 17.73 13.02
N GLU A 264 -21.83 18.93 12.44
CA GLU A 264 -23.04 19.58 11.91
C GLU A 264 -22.86 19.83 10.40
N LEU A 265 -23.80 19.33 9.60
CA LEU A 265 -23.88 19.61 8.17
C LEU A 265 -24.58 20.95 7.96
N LYS A 266 -23.90 21.88 7.31
CA LYS A 266 -24.41 23.25 7.06
C LYS A 266 -23.92 23.76 5.71
N LEU A 267 -24.64 24.68 5.11
CA LEU A 267 -24.13 25.48 4.01
C LEU A 267 -23.23 26.60 4.55
N PRO A 268 -22.23 27.09 3.81
CA PRO A 268 -21.26 28.07 4.29
C PRO A 268 -21.85 29.34 4.91
N HIS A 269 -22.97 29.82 4.39
CA HIS A 269 -23.69 31.00 4.90
C HIS A 269 -24.46 30.73 6.22
N GLU A 270 -24.74 29.49 6.55
CA GLU A 270 -25.44 29.08 7.78
C GLU A 270 -24.48 28.82 8.95
N MET A 271 -23.15 28.83 8.68
CA MET A 271 -22.14 28.49 9.68
C MET A 271 -21.87 29.70 10.60
N ASP A 272 -22.20 29.52 11.88
CA ASP A 272 -21.94 30.51 12.94
C ASP A 272 -20.77 30.07 13.84
N PHE A 273 -19.75 30.90 13.93
CA PHE A 273 -18.55 30.68 14.74
C PHE A 273 -18.49 31.51 16.02
N THR A 274 -19.46 32.36 16.25
CA THR A 274 -19.46 33.35 17.36
C THR A 274 -19.44 32.70 18.74
N GLY A 275 -20.02 31.48 18.88
CA GLY A 275 -19.99 30.70 20.09
C GLY A 275 -18.62 30.17 20.52
N LYS A 276 -17.60 30.28 19.66
CA LYS A 276 -16.20 29.82 19.89
C LYS A 276 -16.08 28.37 20.36
N ASP A 277 -17.06 27.52 20.03
CA ASP A 277 -17.11 26.10 20.36
C ASP A 277 -16.78 25.19 19.17
N VAL A 278 -16.61 25.76 17.97
CA VAL A 278 -16.26 25.07 16.73
C VAL A 278 -14.76 24.86 16.61
N SER A 279 -14.33 23.61 16.43
CA SER A 279 -12.91 23.25 16.27
C SER A 279 -12.37 23.54 14.89
N GLY A 280 -13.17 23.27 13.87
CA GLY A 280 -12.80 23.48 12.49
C GLY A 280 -14.02 23.41 11.57
N VAL A 281 -13.82 23.78 10.31
CA VAL A 281 -14.79 23.67 9.21
C VAL A 281 -14.15 22.98 8.03
N LEU A 282 -14.89 22.06 7.40
CA LEU A 282 -14.52 21.39 6.16
C LEU A 282 -15.45 21.83 5.03
N PHE A 283 -14.89 22.25 3.91
CA PHE A 283 -15.59 22.55 2.68
C PHE A 283 -14.87 21.91 1.48
N GLN A 284 -15.56 21.80 0.33
CA GLN A 284 -15.06 21.18 -0.90
C GLN A 284 -14.89 22.22 -2.01
N TYR A 285 -13.75 22.21 -2.72
CA TYR A 285 -13.41 23.19 -3.76
C TYR A 285 -12.71 22.53 -4.97
N PRO A 286 -13.37 22.38 -6.14
CA PRO A 286 -14.82 22.56 -6.40
C PRO A 286 -15.68 21.63 -5.56
N ASP A 287 -16.95 21.98 -5.32
CA ASP A 287 -17.87 21.14 -4.53
C ASP A 287 -18.36 19.89 -5.27
N THR A 288 -19.14 19.04 -4.61
CA THR A 288 -19.61 17.77 -5.17
C THR A 288 -20.57 17.93 -6.36
N GLU A 289 -21.17 19.11 -6.54
CA GLU A 289 -22.03 19.49 -7.66
C GLU A 289 -21.26 20.18 -8.81
N GLY A 290 -19.95 20.43 -8.60
CA GLY A 290 -19.05 21.09 -9.54
C GLY A 290 -18.93 22.59 -9.39
N LYS A 291 -19.64 23.21 -8.43
CA LYS A 291 -19.61 24.64 -8.20
C LYS A 291 -18.25 25.11 -7.68
N VAL A 292 -17.75 26.19 -8.27
CA VAL A 292 -16.59 26.94 -7.76
C VAL A 292 -17.11 28.19 -7.05
N GLU A 293 -16.76 28.36 -5.76
CA GLU A 293 -17.24 29.43 -4.88
C GLU A 293 -16.07 30.07 -4.15
N ASP A 294 -16.19 31.34 -3.75
CA ASP A 294 -15.19 32.01 -2.94
C ASP A 294 -15.41 31.71 -1.46
N PHE A 295 -14.45 31.05 -0.86
CA PHE A 295 -14.46 30.72 0.57
C PHE A 295 -13.61 31.67 1.41
N SER A 296 -13.07 32.78 0.85
CA SER A 296 -12.20 33.70 1.58
C SER A 296 -12.89 34.30 2.81
N GLU A 297 -14.15 34.71 2.68
CA GLU A 297 -14.96 35.26 3.81
C GLU A 297 -15.24 34.18 4.87
N LEU A 298 -15.55 32.95 4.46
CA LEU A 298 -15.77 31.84 5.40
C LEU A 298 -14.51 31.57 6.24
N VAL A 299 -13.34 31.51 5.58
CA VAL A 299 -12.05 31.30 6.23
C VAL A 299 -11.75 32.44 7.22
N GLU A 300 -11.97 33.69 6.82
CA GLU A 300 -11.77 34.83 7.69
C GLU A 300 -12.69 34.82 8.93
N ARG A 301 -13.98 34.56 8.77
CA ARG A 301 -14.94 34.41 9.88
C ARG A 301 -14.55 33.27 10.82
N ALA A 302 -14.08 32.15 10.28
CA ALA A 302 -13.60 31.02 11.09
C ALA A 302 -12.38 31.43 11.92
N HIS A 303 -11.38 32.05 11.31
CA HIS A 303 -10.14 32.49 11.97
C HIS A 303 -10.37 33.55 13.06
N GLN A 304 -11.23 34.53 12.82
CA GLN A 304 -11.62 35.56 13.83
C GLN A 304 -12.14 34.91 15.11
N ASN A 305 -12.69 33.70 15.02
CA ASN A 305 -13.22 32.95 16.17
C ASN A 305 -12.29 31.78 16.62
N GLY A 306 -11.05 31.68 16.10
CA GLY A 306 -10.07 30.65 16.45
C GLY A 306 -10.49 29.25 15.99
N THR A 307 -11.22 29.15 14.88
CA THR A 307 -11.64 27.94 14.20
C THR A 307 -10.71 27.70 13.01
N LEU A 308 -10.22 26.46 12.81
CA LEU A 308 -9.40 26.12 11.67
C LEU A 308 -10.24 25.87 10.41
N ALA A 309 -9.70 26.25 9.25
CA ALA A 309 -10.31 26.04 7.95
C ALA A 309 -9.64 24.86 7.22
N CYS A 310 -10.45 23.85 6.80
CA CYS A 310 -10.00 22.68 6.06
C CYS A 310 -10.69 22.65 4.68
N CYS A 311 -9.91 22.46 3.62
CA CYS A 311 -10.40 22.38 2.25
C CYS A 311 -10.11 21.00 1.63
N ALA A 312 -11.15 20.30 1.19
CA ALA A 312 -11.01 19.15 0.30
C ALA A 312 -11.00 19.63 -1.16
N THR A 313 -10.08 19.10 -2.00
CA THR A 313 -9.90 19.67 -3.35
C THR A 313 -9.33 18.67 -4.35
N ASP A 314 -9.44 19.03 -5.65
CA ASP A 314 -8.86 18.31 -6.79
C ASP A 314 -7.57 19.00 -7.26
N LEU A 315 -6.43 18.29 -7.23
CA LEU A 315 -5.14 18.80 -7.67
C LEU A 315 -5.13 19.27 -9.13
N LEU A 316 -5.90 18.63 -10.02
CA LEU A 316 -5.95 19.03 -11.42
C LEU A 316 -6.71 20.35 -11.60
N ALA A 317 -7.80 20.54 -10.86
CA ALA A 317 -8.51 21.81 -10.81
C ALA A 317 -7.60 22.95 -10.36
N LEU A 318 -6.79 22.71 -9.33
CA LEU A 318 -5.84 23.71 -8.80
C LEU A 318 -4.71 24.07 -9.77
N CYS A 319 -4.47 23.31 -10.85
CA CYS A 319 -3.53 23.74 -11.90
C CYS A 319 -3.99 25.01 -12.64
N ILE A 320 -5.29 25.33 -12.59
CA ILE A 320 -5.88 26.52 -13.21
C ILE A 320 -6.69 27.38 -12.24
N LEU A 321 -7.09 26.85 -11.09
CA LEU A 321 -7.80 27.56 -10.03
C LEU A 321 -6.86 28.11 -8.96
N ARG A 322 -7.24 29.23 -8.34
CA ARG A 322 -6.55 29.84 -7.20
C ARG A 322 -6.43 28.81 -6.07
N PRO A 323 -5.20 28.53 -5.59
CA PRO A 323 -5.00 27.47 -4.60
C PRO A 323 -5.52 27.88 -3.20
N PRO A 324 -6.01 26.93 -2.40
CA PRO A 324 -6.54 27.20 -1.06
C PRO A 324 -5.56 27.87 -0.10
N GLY A 325 -4.26 27.60 -0.20
CA GLY A 325 -3.25 28.26 0.60
C GLY A 325 -3.22 29.78 0.43
N GLU A 326 -3.55 30.29 -0.79
CA GLU A 326 -3.54 31.72 -1.09
C GLU A 326 -4.72 32.52 -0.48
N PHE A 327 -5.79 31.82 -0.07
CA PHE A 327 -6.90 32.46 0.66
C PHE A 327 -7.01 31.98 2.12
N GLY A 328 -5.88 31.50 2.67
CA GLY A 328 -5.67 31.37 4.09
C GLY A 328 -6.07 30.06 4.74
N VAL A 329 -6.43 29.00 3.97
CA VAL A 329 -6.78 27.68 4.50
C VAL A 329 -5.64 27.08 5.33
N ASP A 330 -5.97 26.39 6.44
CA ASP A 330 -4.99 25.82 7.37
C ASP A 330 -4.62 24.38 7.03
N VAL A 331 -5.58 23.62 6.45
CA VAL A 331 -5.42 22.21 6.05
C VAL A 331 -6.03 22.01 4.67
N VAL A 332 -5.25 21.50 3.73
CA VAL A 332 -5.72 21.13 2.39
C VAL A 332 -5.54 19.63 2.19
N LEU A 333 -6.58 18.96 1.70
CA LEU A 333 -6.60 17.51 1.52
C LEU A 333 -7.36 17.10 0.24
N GLY A 334 -7.21 15.86 -0.15
CA GLY A 334 -7.93 15.30 -1.31
C GLY A 334 -7.29 14.02 -1.82
N SER A 335 -7.69 13.57 -3.00
CA SER A 335 -7.10 12.42 -3.67
C SER A 335 -6.17 12.84 -4.80
N SER A 336 -4.99 12.21 -4.90
CA SER A 336 -4.09 12.37 -6.05
C SER A 336 -4.36 11.35 -7.17
N GLN A 337 -5.48 10.62 -7.12
CA GLN A 337 -5.86 9.59 -8.09
C GLN A 337 -5.79 10.10 -9.53
N ARG A 338 -6.22 11.33 -9.76
CA ARG A 338 -6.28 11.96 -11.09
C ARG A 338 -4.90 12.16 -11.75
N PHE A 339 -3.83 12.04 -10.95
CA PHE A 339 -2.44 12.15 -11.42
C PHE A 339 -1.88 10.75 -11.76
N GLY A 340 -2.46 10.14 -12.80
CA GLY A 340 -1.96 8.91 -13.39
C GLY A 340 -2.24 7.62 -12.61
N VAL A 341 -3.25 7.59 -11.75
CA VAL A 341 -3.70 6.37 -11.07
C VAL A 341 -5.06 5.94 -11.61
N PRO A 342 -5.25 4.68 -12.05
CA PRO A 342 -6.53 4.19 -12.55
C PRO A 342 -7.65 4.26 -11.49
N LEU A 343 -8.91 4.14 -11.92
CA LEU A 343 -10.10 4.14 -11.05
C LEU A 343 -10.12 3.00 -10.03
N CYS A 344 -9.66 1.82 -10.44
CA CYS A 344 -9.41 0.67 -9.58
C CYS A 344 -10.61 0.24 -8.70
N TYR A 345 -11.85 0.47 -9.17
CA TYR A 345 -13.07 0.25 -8.39
C TYR A 345 -13.01 0.86 -6.97
N GLY A 346 -12.33 2.00 -6.85
CA GLY A 346 -12.21 2.77 -5.60
C GLY A 346 -10.85 2.76 -4.91
N GLY A 347 -9.90 1.96 -5.42
CA GLY A 347 -8.55 1.98 -4.86
C GLY A 347 -7.69 0.75 -5.19
N PRO A 348 -6.38 0.82 -4.83
CA PRO A 348 -5.76 1.81 -3.92
C PRO A 348 -5.52 3.19 -4.56
N HIS A 349 -5.66 4.24 -3.77
CA HIS A 349 -5.36 5.62 -4.16
C HIS A 349 -4.51 6.31 -3.08
N ALA A 350 -3.68 7.29 -3.45
CA ALA A 350 -2.97 8.12 -2.49
C ALA A 350 -3.75 9.40 -2.22
N ALA A 351 -4.19 9.59 -0.99
CA ALA A 351 -4.69 10.89 -0.55
C ALA A 351 -3.53 11.80 -0.15
N PHE A 352 -3.63 13.08 -0.41
CA PHE A 352 -2.70 14.08 0.08
C PHE A 352 -3.26 14.81 1.30
N PHE A 353 -2.35 15.35 2.11
CA PHE A 353 -2.66 16.14 3.29
C PHE A 353 -1.56 17.18 3.46
N ALA A 354 -1.94 18.46 3.35
CA ALA A 354 -1.01 19.57 3.45
C ALA A 354 -1.49 20.57 4.50
N VAL A 355 -0.55 21.19 5.21
CA VAL A 355 -0.85 22.09 6.33
C VAL A 355 0.06 23.32 6.32
N LYS A 356 -0.35 24.38 7.05
CA LYS A 356 0.54 25.45 7.43
C LYS A 356 1.63 24.96 8.38
N GLU A 357 2.80 25.57 8.36
CA GLU A 357 3.99 25.16 9.12
C GLU A 357 3.72 24.94 10.61
N ASN A 358 2.93 25.80 11.25
CA ASN A 358 2.60 25.71 12.68
C ASN A 358 1.82 24.43 13.06
N LEU A 359 1.20 23.73 12.11
CA LEU A 359 0.42 22.50 12.32
C LEU A 359 1.20 21.22 12.03
N VAL A 360 2.42 21.29 11.49
CA VAL A 360 3.20 20.14 11.01
C VAL A 360 3.40 19.05 12.06
N ARG A 361 3.59 19.43 13.34
CA ARG A 361 3.78 18.46 14.43
C ARG A 361 2.50 17.70 14.83
N MET A 362 1.34 18.11 14.32
CA MET A 362 0.04 17.45 14.50
C MET A 362 -0.45 16.74 13.24
N MET A 363 0.27 16.85 12.12
CA MET A 363 -0.09 16.26 10.85
C MET A 363 -0.03 14.72 10.93
N PRO A 364 -1.03 13.97 10.39
CA PRO A 364 -1.00 12.51 10.32
C PRO A 364 -0.09 12.01 9.20
N GLY A 365 0.26 10.72 9.25
CA GLY A 365 0.99 10.04 8.18
C GLY A 365 2.49 10.31 8.17
N ARG A 366 3.21 9.62 7.29
CA ARG A 366 4.66 9.73 7.15
C ARG A 366 5.06 11.04 6.45
N MET A 367 6.24 11.53 6.80
CA MET A 367 6.89 12.67 6.14
C MET A 367 8.31 12.31 5.76
N VAL A 368 8.73 12.74 4.58
CA VAL A 368 10.12 12.71 4.14
C VAL A 368 10.73 14.09 4.36
N GLY A 369 11.95 14.11 4.86
CA GLY A 369 12.72 15.34 5.06
C GLY A 369 14.15 15.20 4.61
N VAL A 370 14.82 16.34 4.44
CA VAL A 370 16.24 16.44 4.11
C VAL A 370 17.06 16.41 5.40
N THR A 371 18.22 15.76 5.36
CA THR A 371 19.24 15.77 6.40
C THR A 371 20.61 15.69 5.76
N ARG A 372 21.66 15.48 6.56
CA ARG A 372 23.03 15.25 6.10
C ARG A 372 23.52 13.87 6.47
N ASP A 373 24.36 13.31 5.59
CA ASP A 373 25.12 12.10 5.94
C ASP A 373 26.46 12.47 6.66
N ALA A 374 27.16 11.44 7.13
CA ALA A 374 28.45 11.61 7.82
C ALA A 374 29.54 12.31 6.98
N ASN A 375 29.34 12.47 5.68
CA ASN A 375 30.24 13.20 4.78
C ASN A 375 29.76 14.63 4.50
N GLY A 376 28.66 15.08 5.15
CA GLY A 376 28.07 16.41 4.95
C GLY A 376 27.19 16.55 3.70
N LYS A 377 26.92 15.44 2.98
CA LYS A 377 26.04 15.41 1.80
C LYS A 377 24.58 15.50 2.22
N ASP A 378 23.80 16.35 1.55
CA ASP A 378 22.34 16.37 1.73
C ASP A 378 21.70 15.08 1.21
N VAL A 379 20.86 14.48 2.05
CA VAL A 379 20.26 13.17 1.86
C VAL A 379 18.85 13.14 2.45
N TYR A 380 18.06 12.09 2.16
CA TYR A 380 16.66 11.99 2.53
C TYR A 380 16.42 10.97 3.63
N ARG A 381 15.41 11.25 4.48
CA ARG A 381 14.98 10.36 5.57
C ARG A 381 13.51 10.54 5.92
N LEU A 382 12.95 9.68 6.77
CA LEU A 382 11.66 9.93 7.41
C LEU A 382 11.83 10.98 8.53
N ALA A 383 11.06 12.07 8.46
CA ALA A 383 11.12 13.19 9.41
C ALA A 383 10.07 13.06 10.52
N LEU A 384 10.34 13.71 11.67
CA LEU A 384 9.42 13.83 12.80
C LEU A 384 8.78 12.51 13.27
N GLN A 385 9.54 11.42 13.31
CA GLN A 385 9.04 10.08 13.69
C GLN A 385 8.49 10.02 15.12
N THR A 386 8.92 10.96 15.99
CA THR A 386 8.48 11.03 17.41
C THR A 386 6.98 11.26 17.60
N ARG A 387 6.23 11.70 16.59
CA ARG A 387 4.76 11.86 16.61
C ARG A 387 4.00 10.57 16.23
N GLU A 388 4.71 9.56 15.73
CA GLU A 388 4.16 8.34 15.18
C GLU A 388 3.74 7.31 16.25
N GLN A 389 2.82 6.41 15.91
CA GLN A 389 2.26 5.43 16.84
C GLN A 389 3.28 4.41 17.37
N HIS A 390 4.35 4.09 16.65
CA HIS A 390 5.39 3.17 17.12
C HIS A 390 6.22 3.75 18.26
N ILE A 391 6.21 5.09 18.44
CA ILE A 391 6.86 5.79 19.55
C ILE A 391 5.81 6.25 20.57
N ARG A 392 4.80 6.99 20.16
CA ARG A 392 3.82 7.64 21.04
C ARG A 392 2.67 6.76 21.48
N ARG A 393 2.39 5.64 20.78
CA ARG A 393 1.32 4.67 21.09
C ARG A 393 -0.06 5.33 21.18
N ASP A 394 -0.70 5.34 22.36
CA ASP A 394 -1.99 5.99 22.63
C ASP A 394 -1.98 7.52 22.48
N LYS A 395 -0.81 8.14 22.57
CA LYS A 395 -0.62 9.59 22.38
C LYS A 395 -0.22 9.98 20.96
N ALA A 396 -0.23 9.03 20.03
CA ALA A 396 0.08 9.29 18.62
C ALA A 396 -0.92 10.24 17.95
N THR A 397 -0.49 10.89 16.89
CA THR A 397 -1.38 11.78 16.11
C THR A 397 -2.45 11.01 15.34
N SER A 398 -2.14 9.78 14.90
CA SER A 398 -3.03 8.87 14.16
C SER A 398 -2.61 7.43 14.35
N ASN A 399 -3.48 6.46 14.00
CA ASN A 399 -3.14 5.05 13.93
C ASN A 399 -2.51 4.64 12.59
N ILE A 400 -2.49 5.52 11.59
CA ILE A 400 -1.94 5.24 10.25
C ILE A 400 -0.45 4.92 10.35
N CYS A 401 -0.05 3.75 9.86
CA CYS A 401 1.32 3.23 9.97
C CYS A 401 2.14 3.52 8.69
N THR A 402 1.63 3.11 7.52
CA THR A 402 2.31 3.24 6.23
C THR A 402 1.46 4.03 5.26
N ALA A 403 2.10 4.86 4.43
CA ALA A 403 1.48 5.61 3.34
C ALA A 403 1.18 4.73 2.12
N GLN A 404 0.35 5.23 1.20
CA GLN A 404 0.12 4.64 -0.13
C GLN A 404 1.31 4.94 -1.05
N ALA A 405 2.46 4.35 -0.75
CA ALA A 405 3.75 4.75 -1.28
C ALA A 405 3.85 4.61 -2.81
N LEU A 406 3.43 3.48 -3.40
CA LEU A 406 3.49 3.28 -4.84
C LEU A 406 2.63 4.29 -5.59
N LEU A 407 1.40 4.51 -5.12
CA LEU A 407 0.45 5.43 -5.76
C LEU A 407 0.92 6.89 -5.65
N ALA A 408 1.54 7.26 -4.52
CA ALA A 408 2.19 8.55 -4.35
C ALA A 408 3.38 8.73 -5.31
N ASN A 409 4.20 7.68 -5.48
CA ASN A 409 5.31 7.69 -6.44
C ASN A 409 4.80 7.80 -7.89
N MET A 410 3.70 7.12 -8.25
CA MET A 410 3.06 7.25 -9.57
C MET A 410 2.58 8.69 -9.81
N ALA A 411 1.90 9.28 -8.84
CA ALA A 411 1.42 10.66 -8.92
C ALA A 411 2.59 11.67 -9.01
N ALA A 412 3.67 11.46 -8.25
CA ALA A 412 4.88 12.27 -8.36
C ALA A 412 5.50 12.18 -9.75
N MET A 413 5.66 10.97 -10.29
CA MET A 413 6.22 10.78 -11.64
C MET A 413 5.30 11.32 -12.75
N PHE A 414 3.98 11.34 -12.53
CA PHE A 414 3.04 12.01 -13.42
C PHE A 414 3.30 13.53 -13.44
N GLY A 415 3.49 14.15 -12.25
CA GLY A 415 3.86 15.55 -12.13
C GLY A 415 5.23 15.86 -12.76
N VAL A 416 6.22 15.00 -12.54
CA VAL A 416 7.58 15.11 -13.12
C VAL A 416 7.55 14.98 -14.65
N TYR A 417 6.74 14.06 -15.17
CA TYR A 417 6.63 13.82 -16.63
C TYR A 417 5.92 14.97 -17.38
N HIS A 418 4.84 15.48 -16.81
CA HIS A 418 4.05 16.54 -17.46
C HIS A 418 4.56 17.96 -17.14
N GLY A 419 5.14 18.18 -15.97
CA GLY A 419 5.53 19.50 -15.49
C GLY A 419 4.35 20.46 -15.35
N SER A 420 4.64 21.72 -14.98
CA SER A 420 3.58 22.73 -14.79
C SER A 420 2.77 23.00 -16.07
N ASP A 421 3.46 23.06 -17.21
CA ASP A 421 2.82 23.41 -18.48
C ASP A 421 1.95 22.26 -19.01
N GLY A 422 2.43 21.00 -18.90
CA GLY A 422 1.64 19.85 -19.28
C GLY A 422 0.39 19.66 -18.41
N LEU A 423 0.53 19.81 -17.08
CA LEU A 423 -0.63 19.73 -16.17
C LEU A 423 -1.64 20.86 -16.42
N ARG A 424 -1.15 22.09 -16.63
CA ARG A 424 -2.01 23.23 -16.99
C ARG A 424 -2.71 23.01 -18.32
N HIS A 425 -2.03 22.44 -19.31
CA HIS A 425 -2.62 22.08 -20.60
C HIS A 425 -3.74 21.05 -20.43
N ILE A 426 -3.51 19.97 -19.64
CA ILE A 426 -4.51 18.95 -19.35
C ILE A 426 -5.74 19.59 -18.67
N ALA A 427 -5.52 20.39 -17.61
CA ALA A 427 -6.60 21.05 -16.88
C ALA A 427 -7.44 21.99 -17.77
N ARG A 428 -6.78 22.82 -18.61
CA ARG A 428 -7.47 23.70 -19.57
C ARG A 428 -8.27 22.90 -20.60
N ARG A 429 -7.72 21.81 -21.12
CA ARG A 429 -8.41 20.96 -22.10
C ARG A 429 -9.67 20.35 -21.51
N VAL A 430 -9.61 19.86 -20.28
CA VAL A 430 -10.77 19.33 -19.55
C VAL A 430 -11.80 20.43 -19.32
N HIS A 431 -11.39 21.59 -18.85
CA HIS A 431 -12.28 22.73 -18.62
C HIS A 431 -12.95 23.21 -19.90
N ASN A 432 -12.19 23.36 -21.01
CA ASN A 432 -12.74 23.77 -22.29
C ASN A 432 -13.77 22.78 -22.83
N ALA A 433 -13.53 21.46 -22.69
CA ALA A 433 -14.51 20.45 -23.06
C ALA A 433 -15.81 20.59 -22.26
N THR A 434 -15.71 20.92 -20.96
CA THR A 434 -16.86 21.16 -20.09
C THR A 434 -17.61 22.44 -20.44
N LEU A 435 -16.90 23.52 -20.84
CA LEU A 435 -17.54 24.76 -21.33
C LEU A 435 -18.33 24.52 -22.61
N ILE A 436 -17.77 23.78 -23.55
CA ILE A 436 -18.47 23.39 -24.82
C ILE A 436 -19.73 22.60 -24.46
N LEU A 437 -19.65 21.67 -23.56
CA LEU A 437 -20.78 20.89 -23.09
C LEU A 437 -21.85 21.76 -22.42
N ALA A 438 -21.46 22.62 -21.49
CA ALA A 438 -22.38 23.53 -20.80
C ALA A 438 -23.20 24.37 -21.79
N GLU A 439 -22.55 24.93 -22.80
CA GLU A 439 -23.20 25.69 -23.87
C GLU A 439 -24.15 24.81 -24.68
N GLY A 440 -23.71 23.60 -25.06
CA GLY A 440 -24.57 22.64 -25.77
C GLY A 440 -25.83 22.27 -24.98
N LEU A 441 -25.68 22.04 -23.66
CA LEU A 441 -26.82 21.73 -22.77
C LEU A 441 -27.78 22.90 -22.66
N ARG A 442 -27.31 24.14 -22.52
CA ARG A 442 -28.17 25.35 -22.52
C ARG A 442 -28.96 25.47 -23.82
N ARG A 443 -28.32 25.30 -25.00
CA ARG A 443 -28.99 25.31 -26.29
C ARG A 443 -30.00 24.19 -26.47
N ALA A 444 -29.76 23.05 -25.82
CA ALA A 444 -30.70 21.92 -25.81
C ALA A 444 -31.88 22.09 -24.83
N GLY A 445 -31.95 23.22 -24.11
CA GLY A 445 -33.05 23.52 -23.19
C GLY A 445 -32.87 22.96 -21.76
N HIS A 446 -31.66 22.50 -21.40
CA HIS A 446 -31.35 22.10 -20.03
C HIS A 446 -30.92 23.29 -19.18
N LYS A 447 -31.27 23.28 -17.88
CA LYS A 447 -30.90 24.35 -16.95
C LYS A 447 -29.68 23.94 -16.14
N LEU A 448 -28.58 24.68 -16.21
CA LEU A 448 -27.43 24.54 -15.35
C LEU A 448 -27.73 25.14 -13.96
N HIS A 449 -27.23 24.50 -12.89
CA HIS A 449 -27.40 24.96 -11.51
C HIS A 449 -26.41 26.07 -11.13
N HIS A 450 -25.24 26.11 -11.78
CA HIS A 450 -24.22 27.14 -11.56
C HIS A 450 -23.45 27.42 -12.86
N ASP A 451 -22.91 28.63 -12.93
CA ASP A 451 -22.16 29.12 -14.11
C ASP A 451 -20.65 29.00 -13.94
N LEU A 452 -20.18 28.88 -12.69
CA LEU A 452 -18.76 28.74 -12.35
C LEU A 452 -18.47 27.30 -11.94
N PHE A 453 -17.71 26.59 -12.79
CA PHE A 453 -17.37 25.18 -12.64
C PHE A 453 -15.99 24.90 -13.22
N PHE A 454 -15.40 23.77 -12.83
CA PHE A 454 -14.16 23.29 -13.47
C PHE A 454 -14.48 22.23 -14.54
N ASP A 455 -14.96 21.05 -14.16
CA ASP A 455 -15.19 19.90 -15.05
C ASP A 455 -16.48 19.12 -14.75
N THR A 456 -17.25 19.55 -13.80
CA THR A 456 -18.48 18.91 -13.35
C THR A 456 -19.65 19.87 -13.49
N LEU A 457 -20.76 19.40 -14.08
CA LEU A 457 -21.99 20.18 -14.32
C LEU A 457 -23.15 19.48 -13.67
N THR A 458 -23.93 20.23 -12.85
CA THR A 458 -25.22 19.76 -12.34
C THR A 458 -26.33 20.47 -13.08
N ILE A 459 -27.28 19.69 -13.62
CA ILE A 459 -28.37 20.21 -14.46
C ILE A 459 -29.76 19.73 -14.00
N THR A 460 -30.76 20.52 -14.32
CA THR A 460 -32.15 20.08 -14.42
C THR A 460 -32.48 19.79 -15.89
N CYS A 461 -32.95 18.56 -16.17
CA CYS A 461 -33.27 18.16 -17.54
C CYS A 461 -34.51 18.92 -18.06
N GLY A 462 -34.41 19.47 -19.28
CA GLY A 462 -35.56 20.02 -20.02
C GLY A 462 -36.41 18.93 -20.69
N CYS A 463 -36.11 17.65 -20.50
CA CYS A 463 -36.81 16.51 -21.08
C CYS A 463 -36.94 15.38 -20.03
N SER A 464 -37.57 14.26 -20.43
CA SER A 464 -37.72 13.10 -19.52
C SER A 464 -36.36 12.53 -19.13
N VAL A 465 -36.09 12.50 -17.85
CA VAL A 465 -34.91 11.88 -17.24
C VAL A 465 -34.72 10.44 -17.66
N LYS A 466 -35.84 9.68 -17.68
CA LYS A 466 -35.80 8.27 -18.10
C LYS A 466 -35.30 8.13 -19.53
N GLU A 467 -35.77 9.00 -20.43
CA GLU A 467 -35.30 8.98 -21.83
C GLU A 467 -33.80 9.26 -21.96
N VAL A 468 -33.28 10.21 -21.15
CA VAL A 468 -31.85 10.50 -21.13
C VAL A 468 -31.05 9.28 -20.62
N LEU A 469 -31.51 8.64 -19.55
CA LEU A 469 -30.85 7.45 -19.00
C LEU A 469 -30.88 6.26 -19.94
N ASP A 470 -32.03 6.04 -20.61
CA ASP A 470 -32.15 4.97 -21.61
C ASP A 470 -31.18 5.20 -22.79
N ARG A 471 -31.06 6.44 -23.27
CA ARG A 471 -30.08 6.82 -24.33
C ARG A 471 -28.63 6.70 -23.86
N ALA A 472 -28.34 7.05 -22.59
CA ALA A 472 -27.02 6.89 -21.98
C ALA A 472 -26.64 5.41 -21.88
N ALA A 473 -27.58 4.57 -21.42
CA ALA A 473 -27.38 3.13 -21.33
C ALA A 473 -27.08 2.49 -22.68
N LEU A 474 -27.81 2.88 -23.74
CA LEU A 474 -27.53 2.45 -25.11
C LEU A 474 -26.10 2.80 -25.58
N ARG A 475 -25.53 3.91 -25.08
CA ARG A 475 -24.16 4.36 -25.38
C ARG A 475 -23.12 3.92 -24.35
N LYS A 476 -23.51 3.11 -23.38
CA LYS A 476 -22.65 2.64 -22.27
C LYS A 476 -22.03 3.81 -21.49
N ILE A 477 -22.88 4.71 -21.03
CA ILE A 477 -22.53 5.91 -20.26
C ILE A 477 -23.22 5.87 -18.92
N ASN A 478 -22.50 6.16 -17.83
CA ASN A 478 -23.02 6.32 -16.48
C ASN A 478 -23.00 7.79 -16.07
N PHE A 479 -24.09 8.22 -15.44
CA PHE A 479 -24.23 9.53 -14.81
C PHE A 479 -24.54 9.38 -13.33
N ARG A 480 -24.25 10.43 -12.54
CA ARG A 480 -24.76 10.60 -11.18
C ARG A 480 -26.21 11.12 -11.25
N ILE A 481 -27.07 10.54 -10.42
CA ILE A 481 -28.49 10.91 -10.33
C ILE A 481 -28.79 11.34 -8.90
N TYR A 482 -29.44 12.50 -8.74
CA TYR A 482 -29.91 12.98 -7.46
C TYR A 482 -31.38 12.57 -7.23
N SER A 483 -31.77 12.29 -5.99
CA SER A 483 -33.12 11.84 -5.62
C SER A 483 -34.21 12.90 -5.82
N ASP A 484 -33.82 14.17 -5.94
CA ASP A 484 -34.73 15.30 -6.15
C ASP A 484 -34.97 15.62 -7.64
N GLY A 485 -34.58 14.72 -8.54
CA GLY A 485 -34.77 14.86 -9.99
C GLY A 485 -33.69 15.67 -10.69
N ARG A 486 -32.65 16.10 -10.00
CA ARG A 486 -31.46 16.71 -10.61
C ARG A 486 -30.56 15.63 -11.21
N HIS A 487 -29.81 15.98 -12.25
CA HIS A 487 -28.93 15.04 -12.96
C HIS A 487 -27.63 15.73 -13.42
N ASP A 488 -26.55 14.96 -13.45
CA ASP A 488 -25.32 15.34 -14.10
C ASP A 488 -25.26 14.69 -15.48
N LEU A 489 -25.24 15.50 -16.56
CA LEU A 489 -25.39 15.04 -17.94
C LEU A 489 -24.28 15.50 -18.89
N PHE A 490 -24.06 14.68 -19.93
CA PHE A 490 -23.09 14.92 -20.98
C PHE A 490 -23.62 14.65 -22.42
N TYR A 491 -23.45 15.59 -23.36
CA TYR A 491 -23.60 15.38 -24.79
C TYR A 491 -22.62 16.28 -25.56
N ILE A 492 -21.70 15.74 -26.35
CA ILE A 492 -20.55 16.49 -26.88
C ILE A 492 -20.49 16.60 -28.42
N GLU A 493 -21.26 15.87 -29.21
CA GLU A 493 -20.94 15.69 -30.65
C GLU A 493 -21.24 16.87 -31.57
N LEU A 494 -22.01 17.88 -31.18
CA LEU A 494 -22.54 18.90 -32.12
C LEU A 494 -21.91 20.29 -32.02
N VAL A 495 -21.11 20.63 -31.03
CA VAL A 495 -20.68 22.01 -30.78
C VAL A 495 -19.20 22.28 -31.04
N ALA A 496 -18.39 21.25 -31.19
CA ALA A 496 -16.94 21.39 -31.32
C ALA A 496 -16.46 22.05 -32.63
N GLU A 497 -17.25 21.98 -33.69
CA GLU A 497 -16.87 22.55 -34.98
C GLU A 497 -17.09 24.08 -35.13
N SER A 498 -17.88 24.67 -34.23
CA SER A 498 -18.27 26.08 -34.34
C SER A 498 -17.58 27.04 -33.37
N MET A 499 -16.76 26.56 -32.45
CA MET A 499 -16.12 27.42 -31.42
C MET A 499 -14.60 27.50 -31.64
N GLY A 500 -14.17 28.37 -32.52
CA GLY A 500 -12.76 28.63 -32.84
C GLY A 500 -12.05 29.63 -31.93
N GLU A 501 -12.64 30.11 -30.83
CA GLU A 501 -12.01 31.01 -29.87
C GLU A 501 -12.13 30.50 -28.45
N GLU A 502 -11.08 30.73 -27.62
CA GLU A 502 -11.01 30.38 -26.19
C GLU A 502 -12.22 30.95 -25.45
N THR A 503 -13.14 30.10 -25.06
CA THR A 503 -14.24 30.47 -24.15
C THR A 503 -13.65 30.85 -22.79
N LYS A 504 -13.98 32.05 -22.36
CA LYS A 504 -13.30 32.66 -21.20
C LYS A 504 -13.65 32.04 -19.83
N GLY A 505 -14.72 31.29 -19.69
CA GLY A 505 -15.11 30.53 -18.48
C GLY A 505 -14.48 31.02 -17.18
N ILE A 506 -14.05 30.10 -16.33
CA ILE A 506 -13.41 30.39 -15.03
C ILE A 506 -12.07 31.13 -15.16
N LEU A 507 -11.40 31.01 -16.29
CA LEU A 507 -10.11 31.67 -16.57
C LEU A 507 -10.22 33.19 -16.72
N SER A 508 -11.44 33.74 -16.84
CA SER A 508 -11.72 35.19 -16.87
C SER A 508 -12.18 35.74 -15.52
N THR A 509 -12.15 34.96 -14.44
CA THR A 509 -12.64 35.32 -13.11
C THR A 509 -11.47 35.44 -12.13
N PRO A 510 -11.69 36.02 -10.92
CA PRO A 510 -10.69 36.03 -9.83
C PRO A 510 -10.28 34.63 -9.33
N PHE A 511 -11.02 33.57 -9.71
CA PHE A 511 -10.65 32.20 -9.38
C PHE A 511 -9.50 31.64 -10.21
N LYS A 512 -9.08 32.32 -11.27
CA LYS A 512 -7.94 31.92 -12.09
C LYS A 512 -6.66 31.91 -11.26
N ARG A 513 -5.92 30.81 -11.33
CA ARG A 513 -4.57 30.73 -10.75
C ARG A 513 -3.62 31.69 -11.48
N THR A 514 -2.93 32.50 -10.72
CA THR A 514 -1.87 33.43 -11.19
C THR A 514 -0.48 33.00 -10.72
N SER A 515 -0.40 32.28 -9.62
CA SER A 515 0.85 31.78 -9.06
C SER A 515 1.52 30.70 -9.92
N LYS A 516 2.84 30.70 -9.93
CA LYS A 516 3.65 29.62 -10.50
C LYS A 516 3.61 28.41 -9.58
N PHE A 517 3.82 27.22 -10.12
CA PHE A 517 3.95 25.97 -9.39
C PHE A 517 4.87 25.01 -10.16
N LEU A 518 5.41 24.00 -9.49
CA LEU A 518 6.37 23.03 -10.03
C LEU A 518 7.57 23.70 -10.71
N THR A 519 8.11 24.72 -10.04
CA THR A 519 9.26 25.49 -10.56
C THR A 519 10.59 24.78 -10.38
N HIS A 520 10.67 23.81 -9.46
CA HIS A 520 11.88 23.03 -9.23
C HIS A 520 12.30 22.24 -10.48
N GLN A 521 13.63 22.11 -10.69
CA GLN A 521 14.21 21.48 -11.89
C GLN A 521 13.71 20.07 -12.16
N VAL A 522 13.39 19.28 -11.12
CA VAL A 522 12.89 17.91 -11.26
C VAL A 522 11.60 17.85 -12.10
N PHE A 523 10.75 18.87 -11.99
CA PHE A 523 9.50 18.98 -12.75
C PHE A 523 9.67 19.61 -14.15
N ASN A 524 10.90 19.97 -14.52
CA ASN A 524 11.22 20.68 -15.76
C ASN A 524 12.31 19.98 -16.58
N SER A 525 12.65 18.71 -16.25
CA SER A 525 13.78 18.00 -16.89
C SER A 525 13.42 16.70 -17.59
N TYR A 526 12.27 16.05 -17.25
CA TYR A 526 12.03 14.64 -17.65
C TYR A 526 10.75 14.46 -18.48
N HIS A 527 10.51 15.34 -19.48
CA HIS A 527 9.28 15.38 -20.27
C HIS A 527 9.26 14.40 -21.48
N SER A 528 10.34 13.68 -21.73
CA SER A 528 10.37 12.62 -22.75
C SER A 528 10.31 11.23 -22.11
N GLU A 529 9.76 10.25 -22.83
CA GLU A 529 9.69 8.86 -22.40
C GLU A 529 11.07 8.31 -22.01
N THR A 530 12.10 8.57 -22.84
CA THR A 530 13.47 8.15 -22.56
C THR A 530 14.01 8.75 -21.26
N ASN A 531 13.77 10.04 -21.02
CA ASN A 531 14.30 10.73 -19.85
C ASN A 531 13.62 10.27 -18.56
N ILE A 532 12.29 10.13 -18.56
CA ILE A 532 11.55 9.68 -17.37
C ILE A 532 11.87 8.23 -17.00
N VAL A 533 12.03 7.33 -17.98
CA VAL A 533 12.43 5.94 -17.73
C VAL A 533 13.83 5.87 -17.12
N ARG A 534 14.77 6.65 -17.65
CA ARG A 534 16.13 6.73 -17.08
C ARG A 534 16.15 7.35 -15.68
N TYR A 535 15.26 8.32 -15.40
CA TYR A 535 15.12 8.91 -14.08
C TYR A 535 14.59 7.87 -13.08
N MET A 536 13.47 7.21 -13.38
CA MET A 536 12.92 6.16 -12.53
C MET A 536 13.94 5.05 -12.26
N LYS A 537 14.71 4.63 -13.28
CA LYS A 537 15.75 3.60 -13.10
C LYS A 537 16.91 4.08 -12.22
N ARG A 538 17.30 5.36 -12.30
CA ARG A 538 18.29 5.94 -11.38
C ARG A 538 17.82 5.91 -9.93
N LEU A 539 16.54 6.19 -9.70
CA LEU A 539 15.97 6.12 -8.36
C LEU A 539 15.94 4.67 -7.86
N GLU A 540 15.45 3.74 -8.65
CA GLU A 540 15.39 2.31 -8.32
C GLU A 540 16.78 1.77 -7.92
N ASN A 541 17.83 2.15 -8.65
CA ASN A 541 19.21 1.71 -8.39
C ASN A 541 19.81 2.23 -7.06
N LYS A 542 19.14 3.19 -6.39
CA LYS A 542 19.54 3.67 -5.06
C LYS A 542 18.98 2.85 -3.91
N ASP A 543 18.11 1.88 -4.21
CA ASP A 543 17.28 1.19 -3.21
C ASP A 543 17.53 -0.32 -3.21
N ILE A 544 17.56 -0.91 -2.02
CA ILE A 544 17.41 -2.36 -1.86
C ILE A 544 15.92 -2.71 -1.86
N SER A 545 15.54 -3.73 -2.63
CA SER A 545 14.22 -4.32 -2.68
C SER A 545 14.29 -5.84 -2.65
N LEU A 546 13.15 -6.53 -2.61
CA LEU A 546 13.09 -8.00 -2.59
C LEU A 546 13.69 -8.67 -3.83
N VAL A 547 13.93 -7.93 -4.92
CA VAL A 547 14.64 -8.45 -6.11
C VAL A 547 16.16 -8.52 -5.91
N HIS A 548 16.69 -7.90 -4.86
CA HIS A 548 18.12 -7.96 -4.52
C HIS A 548 18.43 -9.00 -3.45
N SER A 549 17.59 -9.06 -2.40
CA SER A 549 17.81 -9.92 -1.23
C SER A 549 16.55 -10.07 -0.40
N MET A 550 16.56 -11.01 0.52
CA MET A 550 15.59 -11.11 1.60
C MET A 550 15.51 -9.79 2.39
N ILE A 551 14.29 -9.38 2.75
CA ILE A 551 14.04 -8.26 3.66
C ILE A 551 13.41 -8.82 4.95
N PRO A 552 14.20 -9.13 5.99
CA PRO A 552 13.75 -9.88 7.16
C PRO A 552 13.04 -9.01 8.21
N LEU A 553 12.16 -8.11 7.77
CA LEU A 553 11.41 -7.21 8.66
C LEU A 553 10.30 -7.96 9.41
N GLY A 554 10.49 -8.20 10.68
CA GLY A 554 9.42 -8.69 11.57
C GLY A 554 8.57 -7.52 12.12
N SER A 555 7.36 -7.72 12.32
CA SER A 555 6.27 -8.55 11.80
C SER A 555 5.68 -7.96 10.51
N CYS A 556 6.43 -7.94 9.43
CA CYS A 556 6.00 -7.32 8.17
C CYS A 556 5.72 -8.34 7.07
N THR A 557 6.21 -9.57 7.21
CA THR A 557 6.01 -10.68 6.25
C THR A 557 6.31 -10.25 4.81
N MET A 558 7.55 -9.82 4.58
CA MET A 558 8.00 -9.34 3.26
C MET A 558 8.18 -10.53 2.30
N LYS A 559 7.40 -10.57 1.22
CA LYS A 559 7.43 -11.63 0.21
C LYS A 559 7.63 -11.06 -1.18
N LEU A 560 8.48 -11.70 -1.98
CA LEU A 560 8.54 -11.44 -3.41
C LEU A 560 7.35 -12.14 -4.10
N ASN A 561 6.52 -11.35 -4.77
CA ASN A 561 5.33 -11.85 -5.45
C ASN A 561 5.65 -12.62 -6.73
N SER A 562 4.80 -13.58 -7.09
CA SER A 562 4.82 -14.15 -8.43
C SER A 562 4.25 -13.15 -9.45
N SER A 563 4.74 -13.22 -10.71
CA SER A 563 4.24 -12.33 -11.77
C SER A 563 2.74 -12.56 -12.05
N ALA A 564 2.28 -13.80 -11.95
CA ALA A 564 0.88 -14.16 -12.17
C ALA A 564 -0.07 -13.50 -11.14
N GLU A 565 0.40 -13.28 -9.90
CA GLU A 565 -0.39 -12.59 -8.88
C GLU A 565 -0.60 -11.11 -9.20
N LEU A 566 0.41 -10.45 -9.79
CA LEU A 566 0.39 -9.01 -10.08
C LEU A 566 -0.27 -8.69 -11.43
N THR A 567 -0.19 -9.56 -12.42
CA THR A 567 -0.71 -9.32 -13.78
C THR A 567 -2.15 -8.81 -13.83
N PRO A 568 -3.10 -9.31 -13.03
CA PRO A 568 -4.52 -8.88 -13.13
C PRO A 568 -4.79 -7.43 -12.75
N ILE A 569 -3.92 -6.78 -11.96
CA ILE A 569 -4.18 -5.41 -11.47
C ILE A 569 -4.17 -4.36 -12.58
N THR A 570 -3.54 -4.65 -13.71
CA THR A 570 -3.48 -3.75 -14.88
C THR A 570 -4.53 -4.09 -15.94
N TRP A 571 -5.31 -5.15 -15.76
CA TRP A 571 -6.41 -5.46 -16.68
C TRP A 571 -7.48 -4.36 -16.62
N LYS A 572 -7.89 -3.87 -17.78
CA LYS A 572 -8.90 -2.81 -17.86
C LYS A 572 -10.23 -3.19 -17.19
N GLU A 573 -10.56 -4.47 -17.15
CA GLU A 573 -11.74 -5.04 -16.53
C GLU A 573 -11.74 -4.88 -14.99
N PHE A 574 -10.56 -4.72 -14.38
CA PHE A 574 -10.40 -4.37 -12.96
C PHE A 574 -10.00 -2.89 -12.78
N ALA A 575 -9.06 -2.40 -13.58
CA ALA A 575 -8.49 -1.06 -13.39
C ALA A 575 -9.45 0.08 -13.74
N ASN A 576 -10.35 -0.10 -14.73
CA ASN A 576 -11.15 0.99 -15.30
C ASN A 576 -12.62 1.00 -14.87
N ILE A 577 -12.95 0.44 -13.72
CA ILE A 577 -14.31 0.45 -13.16
C ILE A 577 -14.42 1.54 -12.09
N HIS A 578 -15.43 2.39 -12.20
CA HIS A 578 -15.73 3.43 -11.20
C HIS A 578 -16.36 2.80 -9.96
N PRO A 579 -16.01 3.22 -8.71
CA PRO A 579 -16.50 2.58 -7.48
C PRO A 579 -18.01 2.66 -7.27
N PHE A 580 -18.68 3.60 -7.91
CA PHE A 580 -20.12 3.85 -7.73
C PHE A 580 -20.97 3.46 -8.93
N VAL A 581 -20.46 2.61 -9.83
CA VAL A 581 -21.30 2.06 -10.89
C VAL A 581 -22.42 1.15 -10.33
N PRO A 582 -23.53 0.97 -11.02
CA PRO A 582 -24.52 -0.05 -10.68
C PRO A 582 -23.88 -1.44 -10.52
N LEU A 583 -24.33 -2.22 -9.53
CA LEU A 583 -23.71 -3.51 -9.17
C LEU A 583 -23.72 -4.53 -10.31
N ASP A 584 -24.70 -4.46 -11.22
CA ASP A 584 -24.76 -5.31 -12.42
C ASP A 584 -23.65 -4.99 -13.45
N GLN A 585 -22.96 -3.86 -13.31
CA GLN A 585 -21.78 -3.53 -14.11
C GLN A 585 -20.47 -4.03 -13.47
N ALA A 586 -20.51 -4.47 -12.21
CA ALA A 586 -19.35 -4.95 -11.44
C ALA A 586 -19.53 -6.42 -10.99
N GLU A 587 -20.26 -7.23 -11.77
CA GLU A 587 -20.55 -8.63 -11.43
C GLU A 587 -19.28 -9.47 -11.19
N GLY A 588 -18.22 -9.19 -11.95
CA GLY A 588 -16.93 -9.86 -11.77
C GLY A 588 -16.29 -9.55 -10.42
N TYR A 589 -16.34 -8.29 -9.98
CA TYR A 589 -15.88 -7.90 -8.64
C TYR A 589 -16.75 -8.53 -7.54
N GLN A 590 -18.08 -8.53 -7.72
CA GLN A 590 -18.99 -9.11 -6.72
C GLN A 590 -18.76 -10.63 -6.57
N GLN A 591 -18.45 -11.32 -7.65
CA GLN A 591 -18.08 -12.74 -7.60
C GLN A 591 -16.73 -12.92 -6.88
N LEU A 592 -15.72 -12.14 -7.24
CA LEU A 592 -14.38 -12.21 -6.62
C LEU A 592 -14.48 -11.97 -5.10
N PHE A 593 -15.28 -11.01 -4.65
CA PHE A 593 -15.48 -10.74 -3.22
C PHE A 593 -16.13 -11.91 -2.50
N LYS A 594 -17.16 -12.53 -3.08
CA LYS A 594 -17.82 -13.72 -2.50
C LYS A 594 -16.88 -14.91 -2.40
N ASP A 595 -16.10 -15.16 -3.45
CA ASP A 595 -15.12 -16.24 -3.47
C ASP A 595 -14.04 -16.02 -2.40
N LEU A 596 -13.54 -14.80 -2.29
CA LEU A 596 -12.51 -14.44 -1.32
C LEU A 596 -13.03 -14.45 0.12
N GLU A 597 -14.26 -13.95 0.37
CA GLU A 597 -14.95 -14.03 1.66
C GLU A 597 -15.08 -15.49 2.13
N LYS A 598 -15.57 -16.36 1.25
CA LYS A 598 -15.70 -17.80 1.55
C LYS A 598 -14.37 -18.40 1.97
N ASP A 599 -13.30 -18.14 1.22
CA ASP A 599 -11.98 -18.68 1.51
C ASP A 599 -11.41 -18.12 2.82
N LEU A 600 -11.53 -16.82 3.05
CA LEU A 600 -11.06 -16.18 4.28
C LEU A 600 -11.85 -16.64 5.51
N CYS A 601 -13.16 -16.84 5.42
CA CYS A 601 -13.96 -17.42 6.50
C CYS A 601 -13.50 -18.85 6.84
N GLU A 602 -13.21 -19.68 5.84
CA GLU A 602 -12.66 -21.03 6.11
C GLU A 602 -11.27 -20.97 6.74
N ILE A 603 -10.41 -20.06 6.31
CA ILE A 603 -9.05 -19.88 6.84
C ILE A 603 -9.06 -19.43 8.30
N THR A 604 -9.94 -18.50 8.64
CA THR A 604 -9.91 -17.78 9.92
C THR A 604 -10.91 -18.29 10.96
N GLY A 605 -12.01 -18.94 10.54
CA GLY A 605 -13.10 -19.38 11.42
C GLY A 605 -14.11 -18.29 11.76
N TYR A 606 -14.09 -17.16 11.05
CA TYR A 606 -15.13 -16.15 11.15
C TYR A 606 -16.33 -16.47 10.26
N ASP A 607 -17.43 -15.75 10.49
CA ASP A 607 -18.71 -16.00 9.84
C ASP A 607 -19.01 -14.98 8.72
N ALA A 608 -18.37 -13.80 8.75
CA ALA A 608 -18.51 -12.75 7.72
C ALA A 608 -17.23 -11.93 7.59
N ILE A 609 -17.00 -11.38 6.38
CA ILE A 609 -15.84 -10.50 6.07
C ILE A 609 -16.35 -9.18 5.49
N SER A 610 -15.79 -8.06 5.96
CA SER A 610 -15.92 -6.76 5.28
C SER A 610 -14.61 -6.35 4.62
N PHE A 611 -14.64 -6.05 3.32
CA PHE A 611 -13.48 -5.56 2.56
C PHE A 611 -13.34 -4.03 2.58
N GLN A 612 -14.22 -3.31 3.26
CA GLN A 612 -14.19 -1.85 3.24
C GLN A 612 -12.93 -1.24 3.86
N PRO A 613 -12.33 -1.76 4.96
CA PRO A 613 -11.11 -1.20 5.51
C PRO A 613 -9.92 -1.31 4.53
N ASN A 614 -9.37 -0.17 4.13
CA ASN A 614 -8.30 -0.05 3.14
C ASN A 614 -6.87 -0.02 3.73
N SER A 615 -6.72 -0.45 4.98
CA SER A 615 -5.43 -0.70 5.65
C SER A 615 -5.62 -1.53 6.91
N GLY A 616 -4.53 -2.12 7.44
CA GLY A 616 -4.56 -2.78 8.74
C GLY A 616 -5.05 -1.86 9.86
N ALA A 617 -4.54 -0.63 9.91
CA ALA A 617 -4.96 0.39 10.87
C ALA A 617 -6.46 0.72 10.78
N GLN A 618 -7.02 0.79 9.57
CA GLN A 618 -8.47 0.98 9.39
C GLN A 618 -9.27 -0.28 9.79
N GLY A 619 -8.70 -1.46 9.56
CA GLY A 619 -9.27 -2.72 10.05
C GLY A 619 -9.30 -2.79 11.58
N GLU A 620 -8.20 -2.37 12.24
CA GLU A 620 -8.16 -2.25 13.71
C GLU A 620 -9.28 -1.34 14.22
N TYR A 621 -9.37 -0.13 13.66
CA TYR A 621 -10.41 0.83 14.01
C TYR A 621 -11.82 0.26 13.76
N ALA A 622 -12.07 -0.28 12.58
CA ALA A 622 -13.38 -0.80 12.19
C ALA A 622 -13.85 -1.96 13.08
N GLY A 623 -12.95 -2.90 13.40
CA GLY A 623 -13.28 -4.03 14.28
C GLY A 623 -13.58 -3.61 15.72
N LEU A 624 -12.80 -2.67 16.28
CA LEU A 624 -13.06 -2.11 17.61
C LEU A 624 -14.35 -1.26 17.63
N ALA A 625 -14.62 -0.50 16.56
CA ALA A 625 -15.86 0.25 16.41
C ALA A 625 -17.10 -0.68 16.29
N ALA A 626 -16.97 -1.82 15.60
CA ALA A 626 -18.03 -2.84 15.54
C ALA A 626 -18.33 -3.43 16.92
N ILE A 627 -17.30 -3.74 17.73
CA ILE A 627 -17.48 -4.13 19.13
C ILE A 627 -18.24 -3.04 19.91
N LYS A 628 -17.85 -1.78 19.75
CA LYS A 628 -18.49 -0.66 20.45
C LYS A 628 -19.94 -0.46 20.01
N ALA A 629 -20.23 -0.59 18.70
CA ALA A 629 -21.59 -0.54 18.17
C ALA A 629 -22.48 -1.66 18.73
N TYR A 630 -21.95 -2.90 18.77
CA TYR A 630 -22.63 -4.05 19.39
C TYR A 630 -22.95 -3.82 20.88
N LEU A 631 -21.98 -3.38 21.68
CA LEU A 631 -22.19 -3.10 23.10
C LEU A 631 -23.20 -1.96 23.32
N ASN A 632 -23.14 -0.92 22.50
CA ASN A 632 -24.10 0.17 22.53
C ASN A 632 -25.54 -0.30 22.21
N ALA A 633 -25.69 -1.17 21.21
CA ALA A 633 -26.99 -1.74 20.84
C ALA A 633 -27.59 -2.64 21.95
N LYS A 634 -26.73 -3.32 22.72
CA LYS A 634 -27.14 -4.06 23.92
C LYS A 634 -27.50 -3.19 25.12
N GLY A 635 -27.31 -1.86 25.03
CA GLY A 635 -27.51 -0.94 26.16
C GLY A 635 -26.30 -0.83 27.09
N GLU A 636 -25.20 -1.54 26.84
CA GLU A 636 -23.99 -1.60 27.66
C GLU A 636 -22.98 -0.48 27.32
N ARG A 637 -23.47 0.76 27.22
CA ARG A 637 -22.66 1.95 26.82
C ARG A 637 -21.52 2.27 27.80
N ASN A 638 -21.62 1.84 29.06
CA ASN A 638 -20.61 1.96 30.10
C ASN A 638 -19.35 1.16 29.77
N ARG A 639 -19.42 0.08 28.98
CA ARG A 639 -18.29 -0.72 28.58
C ARG A 639 -17.42 0.05 27.60
N SER A 640 -16.26 0.51 28.07
CA SER A 640 -15.34 1.36 27.29
C SER A 640 -13.85 1.05 27.52
N VAL A 641 -13.51 0.07 28.37
CA VAL A 641 -12.11 -0.29 28.62
C VAL A 641 -11.66 -1.38 27.65
N CYS A 642 -10.52 -1.13 27.00
CA CYS A 642 -9.80 -2.10 26.17
C CYS A 642 -8.50 -2.51 26.87
N LEU A 643 -8.34 -3.79 27.14
CA LEU A 643 -7.11 -4.37 27.67
C LEU A 643 -6.12 -4.60 26.54
N ILE A 644 -4.87 -4.14 26.65
CA ILE A 644 -3.85 -4.27 25.59
C ILE A 644 -2.51 -4.70 26.21
N PRO A 645 -1.95 -5.86 25.83
CA PRO A 645 -0.63 -6.28 26.27
C PRO A 645 0.46 -5.27 25.87
N LYS A 646 1.45 -5.07 26.74
CA LYS A 646 2.59 -4.17 26.46
C LYS A 646 3.42 -4.59 25.25
N SER A 647 3.37 -5.85 24.86
CA SER A 647 3.97 -6.38 23.64
C SER A 647 3.22 -6.01 22.35
N ALA A 648 1.96 -5.51 22.43
CA ALA A 648 1.16 -5.18 21.26
C ALA A 648 1.80 -4.08 20.39
N HIS A 649 1.52 -4.12 19.10
CA HIS A 649 1.97 -3.10 18.14
C HIS A 649 1.46 -1.71 18.55
N GLY A 650 2.23 -0.66 18.25
CA GLY A 650 1.88 0.72 18.61
C GLY A 650 0.58 1.24 17.99
N THR A 651 0.12 0.64 16.87
CA THR A 651 -1.17 0.97 16.26
C THR A 651 -2.37 0.53 17.11
N ASN A 652 -2.24 -0.56 17.90
CA ASN A 652 -3.35 -1.10 18.68
C ASN A 652 -3.90 -0.09 19.72
N PRO A 653 -3.07 0.52 20.60
CA PRO A 653 -3.56 1.55 21.52
C PRO A 653 -4.09 2.80 20.76
N ALA A 654 -3.48 3.20 19.65
CA ALA A 654 -3.96 4.33 18.88
C ALA A 654 -5.35 4.06 18.27
N SER A 655 -5.58 2.86 17.74
CA SER A 655 -6.87 2.43 17.18
C SER A 655 -7.96 2.29 18.24
N ALA A 656 -7.62 1.78 19.43
CA ALA A 656 -8.55 1.68 20.55
C ALA A 656 -9.01 3.07 21.03
N GLN A 657 -8.10 4.02 21.10
CA GLN A 657 -8.44 5.41 21.42
C GLN A 657 -9.36 6.03 20.37
N MET A 658 -9.08 5.79 19.06
CA MET A 658 -9.92 6.28 17.97
C MET A 658 -11.32 5.66 17.96
N ALA A 659 -11.49 4.44 18.46
CA ALA A 659 -12.77 3.78 18.68
C ALA A 659 -13.47 4.22 19.99
N GLY A 660 -12.96 5.25 20.68
CA GLY A 660 -13.53 5.79 21.92
C GLY A 660 -13.34 4.92 23.14
N MET A 661 -12.34 4.02 23.13
CA MET A 661 -12.04 3.13 24.25
C MET A 661 -10.91 3.69 25.13
N LYS A 662 -11.00 3.38 26.44
CA LYS A 662 -9.94 3.65 27.42
C LYS A 662 -8.97 2.48 27.44
N ILE A 663 -7.70 2.76 27.35
CA ILE A 663 -6.65 1.73 27.29
C ILE A 663 -6.21 1.35 28.69
N GLN A 664 -6.23 0.04 28.98
CA GLN A 664 -5.61 -0.52 30.17
C GLN A 664 -4.49 -1.47 29.74
N PRO A 665 -3.21 -1.10 29.96
CA PRO A 665 -2.08 -1.97 29.63
C PRO A 665 -2.06 -3.24 30.49
N ILE A 666 -1.70 -4.37 29.86
CA ILE A 666 -1.45 -5.66 30.52
C ILE A 666 0.05 -5.95 30.46
N GLU A 667 0.61 -6.40 31.60
CA GLU A 667 2.01 -6.78 31.68
C GLU A 667 2.27 -8.07 30.90
N VAL A 668 3.53 -8.25 30.52
CA VAL A 668 4.06 -9.50 29.96
C VAL A 668 5.06 -10.10 30.94
N ASP A 669 5.09 -11.42 31.03
CA ASP A 669 5.99 -12.16 31.85
C ASP A 669 7.45 -12.15 31.31
N LYS A 670 8.38 -12.76 32.06
CA LYS A 670 9.80 -12.87 31.67
C LYS A 670 10.04 -13.71 30.40
N ASN A 671 9.05 -14.50 29.97
CA ASN A 671 9.11 -15.34 28.78
C ASN A 671 8.49 -14.65 27.57
N GLY A 672 7.96 -13.42 27.75
CA GLY A 672 7.31 -12.65 26.69
C GLY A 672 5.84 -13.01 26.44
N SER A 673 5.21 -13.78 27.33
CA SER A 673 3.78 -14.12 27.29
C SER A 673 2.97 -13.14 28.14
N ILE A 674 1.64 -13.10 27.93
CA ILE A 674 0.73 -12.31 28.77
C ILE A 674 0.83 -12.78 30.23
N ASP A 675 1.02 -11.84 31.16
CA ASP A 675 0.94 -12.12 32.58
C ASP A 675 -0.51 -12.40 32.98
N ILE A 676 -0.83 -13.67 33.14
CA ILE A 676 -2.20 -14.14 33.45
C ILE A 676 -2.68 -13.64 34.82
N ALA A 677 -1.80 -13.51 35.80
CA ALA A 677 -2.18 -13.01 37.12
C ALA A 677 -2.58 -11.52 37.02
N HIS A 678 -1.76 -10.73 36.33
CA HIS A 678 -2.06 -9.32 36.10
C HIS A 678 -3.33 -9.16 35.22
N LEU A 679 -3.51 -10.00 34.19
CA LEU A 679 -4.71 -9.99 33.37
C LEU A 679 -5.98 -10.23 34.22
N LYS A 680 -6.00 -11.27 35.05
CA LYS A 680 -7.12 -11.57 35.97
C LYS A 680 -7.45 -10.39 36.87
N ALA A 681 -6.44 -9.79 37.48
CA ALA A 681 -6.61 -8.61 38.32
C ALA A 681 -7.22 -7.42 37.56
N MET A 682 -6.82 -7.20 36.30
CA MET A 682 -7.37 -6.11 35.51
C MET A 682 -8.78 -6.41 34.99
N VAL A 683 -9.09 -7.65 34.65
CA VAL A 683 -10.47 -8.08 34.30
C VAL A 683 -11.41 -7.89 35.49
N ASP A 684 -11.01 -8.34 36.69
CA ASP A 684 -11.80 -8.17 37.92
C ASP A 684 -12.04 -6.69 38.25
N LYS A 685 -10.99 -5.86 38.14
CA LYS A 685 -11.06 -4.41 38.33
C LYS A 685 -12.03 -3.73 37.37
N HIS A 686 -12.11 -4.18 36.13
CA HIS A 686 -12.85 -3.54 35.07
C HIS A 686 -14.12 -4.31 34.65
N LYS A 687 -14.54 -5.36 35.36
CA LYS A 687 -15.65 -6.26 34.97
C LYS A 687 -16.92 -5.57 34.49
N GLU A 688 -17.27 -4.42 35.09
CA GLU A 688 -18.51 -3.68 34.76
C GLU A 688 -18.35 -2.79 33.50
N ASN A 689 -17.10 -2.45 33.12
CA ASN A 689 -16.83 -1.53 32.02
C ASN A 689 -15.84 -2.09 30.99
N LEU A 690 -15.55 -3.40 31.06
CA LEU A 690 -14.69 -4.09 30.09
C LEU A 690 -15.40 -4.20 28.75
N ALA A 691 -14.86 -3.54 27.71
CA ALA A 691 -15.36 -3.61 26.34
C ALA A 691 -14.67 -4.72 25.56
N ALA A 692 -13.34 -4.76 25.60
CA ALA A 692 -12.56 -5.69 24.81
C ALA A 692 -11.17 -5.96 25.41
N ILE A 693 -10.57 -7.06 24.95
CA ILE A 693 -9.12 -7.23 24.93
C ILE A 693 -8.63 -7.18 23.47
N MET A 694 -7.48 -6.56 23.21
CA MET A 694 -6.86 -6.54 21.88
C MET A 694 -5.47 -7.18 21.95
N ILE A 695 -5.30 -8.31 21.24
CA ILE A 695 -4.12 -9.19 21.32
C ILE A 695 -3.56 -9.41 19.94
N THR A 696 -2.24 -9.29 19.79
CA THR A 696 -1.52 -9.80 18.60
C THR A 696 -1.15 -11.27 18.84
N TYR A 697 -1.53 -12.19 17.94
CA TYR A 697 -1.27 -13.62 18.12
C TYR A 697 -0.85 -14.33 16.80
N PRO A 698 0.21 -15.19 16.83
CA PRO A 698 1.19 -15.29 17.92
C PRO A 698 1.77 -13.93 18.29
N SER A 699 2.28 -13.80 19.53
CA SER A 699 2.72 -12.50 20.03
C SER A 699 3.90 -11.93 19.20
N THR A 700 4.06 -10.61 19.21
CA THR A 700 5.20 -9.92 18.59
C THR A 700 6.55 -10.30 19.20
N ASN A 701 6.54 -11.03 20.31
CA ASN A 701 7.75 -11.64 20.88
C ASN A 701 8.16 -12.94 20.17
N GLY A 702 7.43 -13.35 19.11
CA GLY A 702 7.68 -14.58 18.36
C GLY A 702 7.25 -15.85 19.11
N VAL A 703 6.23 -15.77 19.96
CA VAL A 703 5.80 -16.86 20.84
C VAL A 703 4.31 -17.17 20.64
N PHE A 704 3.97 -18.45 20.55
CA PHE A 704 2.61 -18.95 20.72
C PHE A 704 2.33 -19.13 22.21
N GLU A 705 1.44 -18.34 22.77
CA GLU A 705 1.01 -18.42 24.17
C GLU A 705 0.06 -19.59 24.37
N GLU A 706 0.34 -20.46 25.36
CA GLU A 706 -0.41 -21.70 25.59
C GLU A 706 -1.84 -21.44 26.07
N GLU A 707 -2.05 -20.38 26.84
CA GLU A 707 -3.30 -20.05 27.54
C GLU A 707 -4.25 -19.15 26.71
N ILE A 708 -4.04 -18.99 25.42
CA ILE A 708 -4.84 -18.05 24.61
C ILE A 708 -6.36 -18.35 24.67
N GLY A 709 -6.77 -19.62 24.71
CA GLY A 709 -8.18 -20.00 24.90
C GLY A 709 -8.74 -19.52 26.24
N ASP A 710 -8.00 -19.75 27.32
CA ASP A 710 -8.39 -19.34 28.68
C ASP A 710 -8.48 -17.80 28.80
N VAL A 711 -7.60 -17.08 28.09
CA VAL A 711 -7.66 -15.61 28.01
C VAL A 711 -8.95 -15.15 27.35
N CYS A 712 -9.34 -15.77 26.23
CA CYS A 712 -10.59 -15.46 25.52
C CYS A 712 -11.81 -15.77 26.40
N ASP A 713 -11.85 -16.94 27.02
CA ASP A 713 -12.95 -17.37 27.90
C ASP A 713 -13.09 -16.45 29.11
N LEU A 714 -11.98 -16.03 29.70
CA LEU A 714 -11.98 -15.11 30.84
C LEU A 714 -12.62 -13.76 30.47
N VAL A 715 -12.28 -13.22 29.30
CA VAL A 715 -12.85 -11.94 28.83
C VAL A 715 -14.34 -12.06 28.51
N HIS A 716 -14.73 -13.12 27.83
CA HIS A 716 -16.15 -13.40 27.51
C HIS A 716 -17.01 -13.57 28.77
N LYS A 717 -16.51 -14.30 29.76
CA LYS A 717 -17.20 -14.50 31.06
C LYS A 717 -17.55 -13.17 31.74
N HIS A 718 -16.78 -12.11 31.51
CA HIS A 718 -17.02 -10.79 32.06
C HIS A 718 -17.68 -9.82 31.06
N GLY A 719 -18.24 -10.34 29.96
CA GLY A 719 -19.00 -9.57 28.96
C GLY A 719 -18.17 -8.77 27.95
N GLY A 720 -16.83 -8.88 28.01
CA GLY A 720 -15.93 -8.28 27.02
C GLY A 720 -15.87 -9.06 25.72
N GLN A 721 -15.32 -8.45 24.67
CA GLN A 721 -15.10 -9.07 23.36
C GLN A 721 -13.61 -9.25 23.10
N VAL A 722 -13.25 -10.20 22.23
CA VAL A 722 -11.85 -10.49 21.90
C VAL A 722 -11.53 -10.00 20.49
N TYR A 723 -10.70 -8.96 20.42
CA TYR A 723 -10.09 -8.50 19.17
C TYR A 723 -8.73 -9.16 19.00
N LEU A 724 -8.54 -9.90 17.91
CA LEU A 724 -7.24 -10.45 17.55
C LEU A 724 -6.59 -9.62 16.42
N ASP A 725 -5.43 -9.07 16.69
CA ASP A 725 -4.60 -8.44 15.65
C ASP A 725 -4.07 -9.53 14.70
N GLY A 726 -4.57 -9.51 13.46
CA GLY A 726 -4.28 -10.52 12.43
C GLY A 726 -2.97 -10.28 11.66
N ALA A 727 -2.09 -9.42 12.14
CA ALA A 727 -0.78 -9.16 11.52
C ALA A 727 0.06 -10.44 11.35
N ASN A 728 -0.05 -11.38 12.30
CA ASN A 728 0.75 -12.61 12.38
C ASN A 728 0.04 -13.86 11.84
N MET A 729 -0.95 -13.70 10.94
CA MET A 729 -1.65 -14.82 10.30
C MET A 729 -0.72 -15.77 9.53
N ASN A 730 0.47 -15.33 9.14
CA ASN A 730 1.46 -16.14 8.42
C ASN A 730 1.89 -17.40 9.19
N ALA A 731 1.81 -17.37 10.51
CA ALA A 731 2.05 -18.52 11.39
C ALA A 731 0.81 -19.39 11.64
N GLN A 732 -0.38 -18.99 11.20
CA GLN A 732 -1.65 -19.61 11.62
C GLN A 732 -2.37 -20.35 10.51
N VAL A 733 -2.27 -19.92 9.24
CA VAL A 733 -3.07 -20.46 8.13
C VAL A 733 -2.94 -21.97 8.01
N GLY A 734 -4.07 -22.68 8.14
CA GLY A 734 -4.14 -24.14 8.10
C GLY A 734 -3.56 -24.86 9.33
N LEU A 735 -3.08 -24.13 10.33
CA LEU A 735 -2.49 -24.65 11.57
C LEU A 735 -3.36 -24.38 12.81
N CYS A 736 -3.99 -23.21 12.86
CA CYS A 736 -5.03 -22.84 13.84
C CYS A 736 -5.93 -21.77 13.20
N ARG A 737 -7.10 -21.50 13.81
CA ARG A 737 -8.11 -20.57 13.30
C ARG A 737 -8.58 -19.66 14.42
N PRO A 738 -8.40 -18.33 14.30
CA PRO A 738 -8.73 -17.37 15.38
C PRO A 738 -10.18 -17.47 15.87
N GLY A 739 -11.16 -17.60 14.95
CA GLY A 739 -12.55 -17.74 15.30
C GLY A 739 -12.92 -19.04 16.03
N ASP A 740 -12.04 -20.07 15.98
CA ASP A 740 -12.29 -21.36 16.66
C ASP A 740 -11.80 -21.35 18.13
N TYR A 741 -10.82 -20.50 18.48
CA TYR A 741 -10.30 -20.44 19.85
C TYR A 741 -10.72 -19.19 20.64
N GLY A 742 -11.75 -18.48 20.16
CA GLY A 742 -12.44 -17.47 20.94
C GLY A 742 -12.25 -16.02 20.49
N SER A 743 -11.63 -15.75 19.32
CA SER A 743 -11.60 -14.41 18.77
C SER A 743 -12.95 -14.03 18.15
N ASP A 744 -13.50 -12.85 18.49
CA ASP A 744 -14.75 -12.34 17.95
C ASP A 744 -14.56 -11.54 16.66
N VAL A 745 -13.46 -10.84 16.54
CA VAL A 745 -13.09 -10.04 15.36
C VAL A 745 -11.59 -9.99 15.18
N SER A 746 -11.15 -9.97 13.91
CA SER A 746 -9.77 -9.73 13.53
C SER A 746 -9.70 -8.92 12.24
N HIS A 747 -8.72 -8.05 12.11
CA HIS A 747 -8.36 -7.56 10.78
C HIS A 747 -7.33 -8.51 10.13
N LEU A 748 -7.34 -8.54 8.80
CA LEU A 748 -6.43 -9.37 8.02
C LEU A 748 -5.52 -8.45 7.19
N ASN A 749 -4.20 -8.50 7.45
CA ASN A 749 -3.25 -7.78 6.61
C ASN A 749 -2.97 -8.58 5.33
N LEU A 750 -3.80 -8.36 4.28
CA LEU A 750 -3.62 -9.08 3.01
C LEU A 750 -2.26 -8.76 2.36
N HIS A 751 -1.68 -7.60 2.67
CA HIS A 751 -0.34 -7.19 2.24
C HIS A 751 0.82 -7.87 3.03
N LYS A 752 0.51 -8.82 3.90
CA LYS A 752 1.47 -9.68 4.62
C LYS A 752 1.30 -11.14 4.19
N THR A 753 0.39 -11.83 4.83
CA THR A 753 0.17 -13.28 4.63
C THR A 753 -0.33 -13.63 3.22
N PHE A 754 -1.16 -12.77 2.60
CA PHE A 754 -1.84 -13.05 1.34
C PHE A 754 -1.28 -12.28 0.14
N CYS A 755 0.01 -11.97 0.19
CA CYS A 755 0.86 -11.54 -0.92
C CYS A 755 0.55 -10.21 -1.61
N ILE A 756 -0.36 -9.36 -1.12
CA ILE A 756 -0.44 -8.00 -1.66
C ILE A 756 0.89 -7.28 -1.33
N PRO A 757 1.56 -6.66 -2.32
CA PRO A 757 2.83 -5.99 -2.09
C PRO A 757 2.70 -4.82 -1.12
N HIS A 758 3.61 -4.68 -0.15
CA HIS A 758 3.62 -3.57 0.80
C HIS A 758 3.82 -2.22 0.11
N GLY A 759 4.87 -2.06 -0.67
CA GLY A 759 5.14 -0.83 -1.41
C GLY A 759 4.20 -0.62 -2.58
N GLY A 760 3.68 -1.69 -3.14
CA GLY A 760 2.81 -1.70 -4.30
C GLY A 760 1.36 -1.33 -4.05
N GLY A 761 1.04 -0.92 -2.86
CA GLY A 761 -0.31 -0.50 -2.49
C GLY A 761 -0.35 0.01 -1.07
N GLY A 762 0.78 0.13 -0.48
CA GLY A 762 1.00 0.78 0.69
C GLY A 762 0.68 0.25 2.00
N PRO A 763 -0.37 0.20 2.71
CA PRO A 763 -0.99 -0.91 3.41
C PRO A 763 -2.24 -1.45 2.72
N GLY A 764 -2.56 -1.06 1.56
CA GLY A 764 -3.55 -1.52 0.60
C GLY A 764 -4.87 -2.03 1.15
N MET A 765 -4.92 -3.13 1.92
CA MET A 765 -6.14 -3.75 2.42
C MET A 765 -5.99 -4.29 3.84
N GLY A 766 -7.05 -4.13 4.63
CA GLY A 766 -7.17 -4.68 5.99
C GLY A 766 -8.60 -5.14 6.28
N PRO A 767 -9.15 -6.13 5.53
CA PRO A 767 -10.50 -6.62 5.78
C PRO A 767 -10.69 -7.07 7.22
N ILE A 768 -11.90 -6.91 7.76
CA ILE A 768 -12.24 -7.46 9.07
C ILE A 768 -13.10 -8.70 8.93
N GLY A 769 -12.70 -9.77 9.63
CA GLY A 769 -13.50 -10.97 9.81
C GLY A 769 -14.15 -10.94 11.19
N VAL A 770 -15.43 -11.28 11.26
CA VAL A 770 -16.22 -11.21 12.50
C VAL A 770 -17.03 -12.48 12.75
N LYS A 771 -17.29 -12.78 14.03
CA LYS A 771 -18.26 -13.79 14.42
C LYS A 771 -19.69 -13.27 14.17
N LYS A 772 -20.64 -14.21 14.03
CA LYS A 772 -22.04 -13.95 13.66
C LYS A 772 -22.71 -12.81 14.42
N HIS A 773 -22.48 -12.68 15.72
CA HIS A 773 -23.11 -11.64 16.55
C HIS A 773 -22.61 -10.22 16.25
N LEU A 774 -21.41 -10.08 15.63
CA LEU A 774 -20.87 -8.80 15.20
C LEU A 774 -21.17 -8.47 13.72
N ALA A 775 -21.64 -9.42 12.92
CA ALA A 775 -21.93 -9.22 11.50
C ALA A 775 -22.95 -8.07 11.23
N PRO A 776 -24.00 -7.85 12.05
CA PRO A 776 -24.92 -6.73 11.87
C PRO A 776 -24.29 -5.34 12.03
N TYR A 777 -23.08 -5.27 12.59
CA TYR A 777 -22.36 -4.02 12.90
C TYR A 777 -21.18 -3.76 11.95
N LEU A 778 -21.11 -4.46 10.82
CA LEU A 778 -20.09 -4.24 9.79
C LEU A 778 -20.26 -2.87 9.09
N PRO A 779 -19.21 -2.33 8.46
CA PRO A 779 -19.27 -1.07 7.73
C PRO A 779 -20.33 -1.05 6.62
N THR A 780 -20.94 0.11 6.39
CA THR A 780 -21.86 0.41 5.27
C THR A 780 -21.34 1.56 4.41
N HIS A 781 -22.08 1.90 3.34
CA HIS A 781 -21.67 2.98 2.43
C HIS A 781 -22.87 3.87 2.03
N PRO A 782 -22.73 5.21 1.97
CA PRO A 782 -23.85 6.13 1.70
C PRO A 782 -24.34 6.11 0.24
N VAL A 783 -23.47 5.75 -0.71
CA VAL A 783 -23.77 5.79 -2.15
C VAL A 783 -24.16 4.42 -2.69
N ILE A 784 -23.47 3.36 -2.26
CA ILE A 784 -23.76 1.99 -2.71
C ILE A 784 -24.45 1.22 -1.60
N ARG A 785 -25.63 0.69 -1.92
CA ARG A 785 -26.37 -0.17 -0.99
C ARG A 785 -25.68 -1.53 -0.88
N MET A 786 -24.98 -1.74 0.21
CA MET A 786 -24.41 -3.05 0.54
C MET A 786 -25.50 -4.03 0.97
N GLN A 787 -25.33 -5.32 0.68
CA GLN A 787 -26.27 -6.35 1.15
C GLN A 787 -26.09 -6.51 2.67
N MET A 788 -27.09 -6.16 3.44
CA MET A 788 -27.13 -6.29 4.89
C MET A 788 -28.49 -6.85 5.31
N ASP A 789 -28.52 -7.52 6.46
CA ASP A 789 -29.78 -7.98 7.07
C ASP A 789 -30.70 -6.80 7.42
N LYS A 790 -32.04 -7.06 7.48
CA LYS A 790 -33.04 -6.01 7.76
C LYS A 790 -32.85 -5.36 9.12
N ASP A 791 -32.30 -6.10 10.08
CA ASP A 791 -32.07 -5.67 11.47
C ASP A 791 -30.64 -5.20 11.71
N ALA A 792 -29.87 -4.97 10.64
CA ALA A 792 -28.47 -4.51 10.75
C ALA A 792 -28.43 -3.08 11.34
N CYS A 793 -27.49 -2.87 12.25
CA CYS A 793 -27.17 -1.60 12.89
C CYS A 793 -25.71 -1.21 12.59
N PRO A 794 -25.37 -0.89 11.34
CA PRO A 794 -23.98 -0.75 10.89
C PRO A 794 -23.24 0.34 11.67
N LEU A 795 -21.91 0.15 11.84
CA LEU A 795 -21.06 1.14 12.52
C LEU A 795 -20.92 2.48 11.76
N GLY A 796 -21.24 2.50 10.49
CA GLY A 796 -21.05 3.62 9.57
C GLY A 796 -20.02 3.33 8.46
N THR A 797 -19.50 4.37 7.84
CA THR A 797 -18.53 4.27 6.72
C THR A 797 -17.11 4.49 7.21
N VAL A 798 -16.17 3.62 6.88
CA VAL A 798 -14.76 3.69 7.34
C VAL A 798 -13.77 4.11 6.26
N SER A 799 -14.10 3.96 4.98
CA SER A 799 -13.30 4.43 3.84
C SER A 799 -14.18 4.98 2.72
N ALA A 800 -13.60 5.82 1.85
CA ALA A 800 -14.35 6.50 0.78
C ALA A 800 -14.91 5.54 -0.28
N ALA A 801 -14.29 4.38 -0.50
CA ALA A 801 -14.78 3.37 -1.43
C ALA A 801 -15.54 2.23 -0.70
N PRO A 802 -16.61 1.67 -1.31
CA PRO A 802 -17.44 0.65 -0.66
C PRO A 802 -16.68 -0.62 -0.24
N TRP A 803 -15.69 -1.02 -1.03
CA TRP A 803 -14.86 -2.21 -0.79
C TRP A 803 -13.36 -1.86 -0.69
N GLY A 804 -13.03 -0.68 -0.17
CA GLY A 804 -11.65 -0.26 0.06
C GLY A 804 -10.81 -0.27 -1.23
N SER A 805 -9.64 -0.91 -1.18
CA SER A 805 -8.72 -0.99 -2.32
C SER A 805 -8.99 -2.23 -3.18
N SER A 806 -10.10 -2.24 -3.88
CA SER A 806 -10.64 -3.42 -4.58
C SER A 806 -9.70 -4.01 -5.65
N ALA A 807 -8.96 -3.17 -6.39
CA ALA A 807 -8.17 -3.63 -7.53
C ALA A 807 -6.95 -4.50 -7.15
N ILE A 808 -6.57 -4.54 -5.88
CA ILE A 808 -5.48 -5.40 -5.41
C ILE A 808 -5.97 -6.71 -4.77
N LEU A 809 -7.28 -6.89 -4.59
CA LEU A 809 -7.86 -8.15 -4.09
C LEU A 809 -7.64 -9.35 -5.04
N PRO A 810 -7.61 -9.18 -6.38
CA PRO A 810 -7.21 -10.25 -7.30
C PRO A 810 -5.87 -10.92 -6.94
N ILE A 811 -4.91 -10.18 -6.39
CA ILE A 811 -3.61 -10.71 -5.96
C ILE A 811 -3.80 -11.80 -4.90
N SER A 812 -4.54 -11.50 -3.84
CA SER A 812 -4.83 -12.48 -2.78
C SER A 812 -5.69 -13.64 -3.27
N TRP A 813 -6.62 -13.39 -4.18
CA TRP A 813 -7.44 -14.44 -4.79
C TRP A 813 -6.57 -15.42 -5.60
N VAL A 814 -5.68 -14.90 -6.46
CA VAL A 814 -4.72 -15.74 -7.24
C VAL A 814 -3.81 -16.52 -6.30
N TYR A 815 -3.23 -15.89 -5.29
CA TYR A 815 -2.38 -16.56 -4.31
C TYR A 815 -3.11 -17.74 -3.62
N ILE A 816 -4.31 -17.48 -3.08
CA ILE A 816 -5.10 -18.49 -2.38
C ILE A 816 -5.47 -19.65 -3.30
N LYS A 817 -5.94 -19.38 -4.51
CA LYS A 817 -6.34 -20.41 -5.48
C LYS A 817 -5.15 -21.19 -6.04
N THR A 818 -4.03 -20.52 -6.31
CA THR A 818 -2.79 -21.17 -6.76
C THR A 818 -2.20 -22.07 -5.67
N MET A 819 -2.25 -21.65 -4.40
CA MET A 819 -1.73 -22.45 -3.29
C MET A 819 -2.69 -23.59 -2.89
N GLY A 820 -4.01 -23.34 -2.93
CA GLY A 820 -5.01 -24.24 -2.38
C GLY A 820 -4.81 -24.51 -0.88
N GLY A 821 -5.75 -25.19 -0.23
CA GLY A 821 -5.68 -25.42 1.22
C GLY A 821 -4.42 -26.16 1.70
N LYS A 822 -3.87 -27.06 0.88
CA LYS A 822 -2.63 -27.80 1.20
C LYS A 822 -1.38 -26.92 1.08
N GLY A 823 -1.32 -26.07 0.06
CA GLY A 823 -0.22 -25.13 -0.17
C GLY A 823 -0.16 -24.06 0.90
N LEU A 824 -1.30 -23.46 1.25
CA LEU A 824 -1.41 -22.47 2.31
C LEU A 824 -0.92 -22.99 3.66
N LYS A 825 -1.38 -24.20 4.06
CA LYS A 825 -0.86 -24.85 5.27
C LYS A 825 0.65 -25.07 5.20
N HIS A 826 1.15 -25.50 4.04
CA HIS A 826 2.58 -25.74 3.85
C HIS A 826 3.41 -24.45 3.94
N ALA A 827 2.90 -23.32 3.44
CA ALA A 827 3.51 -22.01 3.57
C ALA A 827 3.73 -21.66 5.05
N SER A 828 2.70 -21.77 5.89
CA SER A 828 2.83 -21.52 7.34
C SER A 828 3.81 -22.49 8.03
N GLU A 829 3.80 -23.77 7.65
CA GLU A 829 4.77 -24.75 8.16
C GLU A 829 6.22 -24.36 7.82
N ILE A 830 6.47 -23.86 6.62
CA ILE A 830 7.80 -23.43 6.18
C ILE A 830 8.20 -22.10 6.85
N ALA A 831 7.28 -21.15 7.01
CA ALA A 831 7.56 -19.90 7.73
C ALA A 831 8.07 -20.20 9.16
N ILE A 832 7.38 -21.06 9.89
CA ILE A 832 7.80 -21.49 11.25
C ILE A 832 9.12 -22.27 11.20
N LEU A 833 9.31 -23.15 10.21
CA LEU A 833 10.55 -23.92 10.04
C LEU A 833 11.75 -22.99 9.77
N ASN A 834 11.61 -22.02 8.87
CA ASN A 834 12.68 -21.08 8.52
C ASN A 834 13.10 -20.22 9.72
N ALA A 835 12.14 -19.67 10.48
CA ALA A 835 12.43 -18.92 11.71
C ALA A 835 13.20 -19.78 12.74
N ASN A 836 12.74 -21.02 12.99
CA ASN A 836 13.42 -21.93 13.91
C ASN A 836 14.79 -22.38 13.40
N TYR A 837 14.96 -22.54 12.08
CA TYR A 837 16.24 -22.84 11.46
C TYR A 837 17.26 -21.73 11.69
N MET A 838 16.89 -20.47 11.41
CA MET A 838 17.77 -19.32 11.61
C MET A 838 18.05 -19.10 13.09
N ALA A 839 17.03 -19.13 13.96
CA ALA A 839 17.22 -19.04 15.41
C ALA A 839 18.20 -20.10 15.92
N LYS A 840 18.12 -21.34 15.41
CA LYS A 840 19.05 -22.43 15.78
C LYS A 840 20.48 -22.20 15.29
N ARG A 841 20.67 -21.61 14.09
CA ARG A 841 22.01 -21.25 13.58
C ARG A 841 22.64 -20.12 14.39
N LEU A 842 21.83 -19.14 14.79
CA LEU A 842 22.32 -17.92 15.45
C LEU A 842 22.47 -18.05 16.98
N GLU A 843 21.81 -19.00 17.66
CA GLU A 843 21.75 -19.10 19.12
C GLU A 843 23.11 -19.28 19.82
N LYS A 844 24.14 -19.76 19.11
CA LYS A 844 25.51 -19.87 19.65
C LYS A 844 26.26 -18.54 19.64
N HIS A 845 25.79 -17.58 18.85
CA HIS A 845 26.43 -16.29 18.62
C HIS A 845 25.68 -15.13 19.26
N TYR A 846 24.35 -15.27 19.37
CA TYR A 846 23.45 -14.27 19.89
C TYR A 846 22.37 -14.93 20.75
N LYS A 847 21.93 -14.25 21.80
CA LYS A 847 20.80 -14.73 22.62
C LYS A 847 19.50 -14.52 21.86
N ILE A 848 18.72 -15.58 21.67
CA ILE A 848 17.32 -15.47 21.27
C ILE A 848 16.51 -15.15 22.52
N LEU A 849 15.86 -13.98 22.52
CA LEU A 849 15.32 -13.38 23.73
C LEU A 849 14.13 -14.16 24.30
N PHE A 850 13.19 -14.54 23.44
CA PHE A 850 11.98 -15.27 23.83
C PHE A 850 11.82 -16.58 23.05
N ARG A 851 11.26 -17.57 23.71
CA ARG A 851 10.93 -18.88 23.14
C ARG A 851 9.67 -19.41 23.83
N GLY A 852 8.84 -20.15 23.09
CA GLY A 852 7.71 -20.86 23.66
C GLY A 852 8.14 -21.93 24.67
N VAL A 853 7.21 -22.44 25.44
CA VAL A 853 7.43 -23.40 26.55
C VAL A 853 8.30 -24.61 26.16
N LYS A 854 8.18 -25.08 24.91
CA LYS A 854 8.98 -26.21 24.38
C LYS A 854 10.28 -25.78 23.67
N GLY A 855 10.70 -24.52 23.82
CA GLY A 855 11.97 -24.00 23.32
C GLY A 855 12.00 -23.58 21.84
N TYR A 856 10.84 -23.51 21.17
CA TYR A 856 10.71 -23.10 19.77
C TYR A 856 10.17 -21.67 19.63
N VAL A 857 10.41 -21.06 18.47
CA VAL A 857 9.86 -19.76 18.10
C VAL A 857 8.73 -19.92 17.07
N ALA A 858 7.88 -18.92 16.90
CA ALA A 858 6.83 -18.89 15.87
C ALA A 858 7.45 -18.66 14.48
N HIS A 859 6.90 -17.78 13.66
CA HIS A 859 7.43 -17.45 12.32
C HIS A 859 8.49 -16.33 12.32
N GLU A 860 8.73 -15.75 13.47
CA GLU A 860 9.71 -14.69 13.74
C GLU A 860 10.35 -14.87 15.11
N PHE A 861 11.46 -14.16 15.35
CA PHE A 861 12.15 -14.22 16.63
C PHE A 861 12.92 -12.93 16.94
N ILE A 862 13.19 -12.69 18.23
CA ILE A 862 13.93 -11.52 18.70
C ILE A 862 15.36 -11.90 19.10
N LEU A 863 16.32 -11.22 18.52
CA LEU A 863 17.75 -11.38 18.75
C LEU A 863 18.23 -10.24 19.65
N ASP A 864 18.83 -10.56 20.81
CA ASP A 864 19.30 -9.62 21.81
C ASP A 864 20.71 -9.10 21.51
N THR A 865 20.85 -7.80 21.22
CA THR A 865 22.12 -7.13 20.94
C THR A 865 22.59 -6.24 22.11
N ARG A 866 21.79 -6.09 23.14
CA ARG A 866 22.05 -5.18 24.29
C ARG A 866 23.36 -5.44 25.03
N PRO A 867 23.84 -6.69 25.19
CA PRO A 867 25.13 -6.94 25.82
C PRO A 867 26.30 -6.22 25.14
N PHE A 868 26.29 -6.12 23.80
CA PHE A 868 27.40 -5.58 23.01
C PHE A 868 27.63 -4.08 23.21
N LYS A 869 26.60 -3.35 23.67
CA LYS A 869 26.80 -1.94 24.06
C LYS A 869 27.80 -1.81 25.22
N LYS A 870 27.78 -2.75 26.16
CA LYS A 870 28.67 -2.74 27.32
C LYS A 870 30.06 -3.30 27.01
N THR A 871 30.13 -4.37 26.19
CA THR A 871 31.38 -5.10 25.92
C THR A 871 32.21 -4.52 24.78
N ALA A 872 31.55 -3.91 23.77
CA ALA A 872 32.20 -3.46 22.53
C ALA A 872 31.76 -2.05 22.09
N ASN A 873 30.90 -1.35 22.82
CA ASN A 873 30.24 -0.09 22.43
C ASN A 873 29.39 -0.22 21.13
N ILE A 874 28.88 -1.41 20.83
CA ILE A 874 28.10 -1.70 19.62
C ILE A 874 26.60 -1.79 19.93
N GLU A 875 25.79 -1.07 19.18
CA GLU A 875 24.33 -1.03 19.30
C GLU A 875 23.62 -1.73 18.11
N ALA A 876 22.33 -2.00 18.25
CA ALA A 876 21.52 -2.62 17.20
C ALA A 876 21.61 -1.85 15.85
N VAL A 877 21.70 -0.54 15.90
CA VAL A 877 21.85 0.31 14.72
C VAL A 877 23.18 0.05 13.98
N ASP A 878 24.26 -0.27 14.70
CA ASP A 878 25.56 -0.55 14.08
C ASP A 878 25.52 -1.87 13.30
N LEU A 879 24.89 -2.91 13.87
CA LEU A 879 24.65 -4.17 13.17
C LEU A 879 23.76 -3.94 11.92
N ALA A 880 22.72 -3.13 12.05
CA ALA A 880 21.83 -2.81 10.94
C ALA A 880 22.55 -2.11 9.78
N LYS A 881 23.41 -1.13 10.10
CA LYS A 881 24.19 -0.43 9.07
C LYS A 881 25.26 -1.35 8.45
N ARG A 882 25.88 -2.21 9.24
CA ARG A 882 26.86 -3.18 8.73
C ARG A 882 26.23 -4.21 7.79
N LEU A 883 24.99 -4.67 8.04
CA LEU A 883 24.26 -5.57 7.15
C LEU A 883 24.07 -4.99 5.73
N GLN A 884 23.99 -3.68 5.60
CA GLN A 884 23.88 -3.03 4.28
C GLN A 884 25.15 -3.24 3.42
N ASP A 885 26.33 -3.34 4.05
CA ASP A 885 27.59 -3.68 3.35
C ASP A 885 27.58 -5.12 2.81
N TYR A 886 26.80 -6.02 3.44
CA TYR A 886 26.55 -7.39 2.98
C TYR A 886 25.43 -7.48 1.91
N GLY A 887 24.80 -6.36 1.57
CA GLY A 887 23.71 -6.30 0.60
C GLY A 887 22.36 -6.73 1.18
N PHE A 888 22.12 -6.52 2.47
CA PHE A 888 20.85 -6.76 3.13
C PHE A 888 20.21 -5.49 3.65
N HIS A 889 18.88 -5.40 3.51
CA HIS A 889 18.08 -4.54 4.36
C HIS A 889 18.05 -5.15 5.76
N ALA A 890 18.31 -4.35 6.79
CA ALA A 890 18.34 -4.88 8.16
C ALA A 890 16.94 -5.26 8.69
N PRO A 891 16.86 -6.16 9.69
CA PRO A 891 15.65 -6.47 10.43
C PRO A 891 15.06 -5.26 11.16
N THR A 892 13.83 -5.40 11.68
CA THR A 892 13.22 -4.39 12.55
C THR A 892 14.04 -4.17 13.81
N MET A 893 14.40 -2.91 14.06
CA MET A 893 15.26 -2.52 15.19
C MET A 893 14.47 -2.02 16.39
N SER A 894 14.95 -2.36 17.60
CA SER A 894 14.49 -1.78 18.87
C SER A 894 12.99 -1.88 19.12
N TRP A 895 12.33 -2.87 18.53
CA TRP A 895 10.92 -3.17 18.72
C TRP A 895 10.68 -4.70 18.64
N PRO A 896 9.80 -5.28 19.48
CA PRO A 896 9.07 -4.68 20.61
C PRO A 896 9.94 -4.36 21.82
N VAL A 897 11.19 -4.82 21.86
CA VAL A 897 12.15 -4.60 22.93
C VAL A 897 13.27 -3.68 22.45
N ALA A 898 13.54 -2.60 23.19
CA ALA A 898 14.62 -1.66 22.84
C ALA A 898 15.99 -2.37 22.81
N GLY A 899 16.81 -2.03 21.81
CA GLY A 899 18.16 -2.60 21.64
C GLY A 899 18.17 -4.06 21.18
N THR A 900 17.18 -4.47 20.38
CA THR A 900 17.10 -5.82 19.82
C THR A 900 16.85 -5.76 18.30
N LEU A 901 16.98 -6.90 17.62
CA LEU A 901 16.60 -7.09 16.23
C LEU A 901 15.48 -8.14 16.15
N MET A 902 14.38 -7.83 15.44
CA MET A 902 13.30 -8.76 15.18
C MET A 902 13.41 -9.27 13.75
N ILE A 903 13.52 -10.58 13.58
CA ILE A 903 13.80 -11.25 12.32
C ILE A 903 12.62 -12.14 11.92
N GLU A 904 12.05 -11.88 10.74
CA GLU A 904 11.03 -12.70 10.08
C GLU A 904 11.54 -13.12 8.68
N PRO A 905 11.92 -14.39 8.47
CA PRO A 905 12.48 -14.85 7.18
C PRO A 905 11.42 -15.18 6.12
N THR A 906 10.16 -15.28 6.50
CA THR A 906 9.04 -15.77 5.68
C THR A 906 9.21 -17.20 5.11
N GLU A 907 8.22 -17.71 4.38
CA GLU A 907 8.28 -18.98 3.67
C GLU A 907 8.77 -18.85 2.22
N SER A 908 8.80 -17.64 1.68
CA SER A 908 9.15 -17.38 0.27
C SER A 908 10.65 -17.48 0.00
N GLU A 909 11.46 -17.42 1.05
CA GLU A 909 12.93 -17.42 0.94
C GLU A 909 13.51 -18.82 0.85
N ASP A 910 14.51 -18.99 0.01
CA ASP A 910 15.22 -20.24 -0.11
C ASP A 910 16.29 -20.43 0.99
N LYS A 911 16.73 -21.67 1.17
CA LYS A 911 17.72 -21.99 2.21
C LYS A 911 19.07 -21.30 1.97
N ALA A 912 19.47 -21.06 0.72
CA ALA A 912 20.75 -20.43 0.43
C ALA A 912 20.74 -18.96 0.87
N GLU A 913 19.62 -18.27 0.70
CA GLU A 913 19.43 -16.90 1.17
C GLU A 913 19.41 -16.82 2.70
N LEU A 914 18.70 -17.75 3.36
CA LEU A 914 18.72 -17.85 4.83
C LEU A 914 20.12 -18.11 5.36
N ASP A 915 20.90 -18.97 4.68
CA ASP A 915 22.29 -19.24 5.02
C ASP A 915 23.17 -18.01 4.84
N ARG A 916 23.01 -17.29 3.73
CA ARG A 916 23.75 -16.04 3.42
C ARG A 916 23.53 -14.99 4.50
N PHE A 917 22.29 -14.79 4.94
CA PHE A 917 21.99 -13.86 6.03
C PHE A 917 22.59 -14.32 7.37
N CYS A 918 22.45 -15.60 7.71
CA CYS A 918 23.04 -16.14 8.95
C CYS A 918 24.56 -16.01 8.96
N ASP A 919 25.21 -16.25 7.82
CA ASP A 919 26.68 -16.12 7.69
C ASP A 919 27.12 -14.65 7.86
N ALA A 920 26.36 -13.69 7.31
CA ALA A 920 26.61 -12.27 7.54
C ALA A 920 26.50 -11.93 9.04
N MET A 921 25.45 -12.36 9.72
CA MET A 921 25.28 -12.14 11.15
C MET A 921 26.38 -12.79 11.99
N ILE A 922 26.81 -14.00 11.65
CA ILE A 922 27.89 -14.70 12.35
C ILE A 922 29.22 -13.93 12.16
N ASN A 923 29.50 -13.43 10.95
CA ASN A 923 30.71 -12.64 10.70
C ASN A 923 30.66 -11.29 11.44
N ILE A 924 29.52 -10.61 11.49
CA ILE A 924 29.33 -9.39 12.31
C ILE A 924 29.61 -9.70 13.79
N ARG A 925 29.20 -10.87 14.29
CA ARG A 925 29.55 -11.28 15.68
C ARG A 925 31.05 -11.48 15.89
N GLN A 926 31.77 -11.95 14.86
CA GLN A 926 33.23 -12.07 14.89
C GLN A 926 33.89 -10.68 14.93
N GLU A 927 33.43 -9.74 14.09
CA GLU A 927 33.90 -8.35 14.15
C GLU A 927 33.67 -7.72 15.54
N ILE A 928 32.53 -8.01 16.20
CA ILE A 928 32.28 -7.58 17.59
C ILE A 928 33.26 -8.23 18.56
N ALA A 929 33.59 -9.54 18.41
CA ALA A 929 34.54 -10.23 19.26
C ALA A 929 35.95 -9.62 19.16
N GLU A 930 36.37 -9.20 17.99
CA GLU A 930 37.66 -8.52 17.79
C GLU A 930 37.74 -7.19 18.55
N ILE A 931 36.61 -6.49 18.69
CA ILE A 931 36.52 -5.27 19.53
C ILE A 931 36.59 -5.66 21.02
N GLU A 932 35.84 -6.69 21.44
CA GLU A 932 35.81 -7.19 22.81
C GLU A 932 37.21 -7.65 23.31
N GLU A 933 37.98 -8.21 22.39
CA GLU A 933 39.35 -8.69 22.65
C GLU A 933 40.43 -7.60 22.48
N GLY A 934 40.05 -6.36 22.14
CA GLY A 934 40.97 -5.22 21.95
C GLY A 934 41.78 -5.24 20.66
N ARG A 935 41.44 -6.09 19.69
CA ARG A 935 42.08 -6.12 18.36
C ARG A 935 41.55 -5.05 17.40
N MET A 936 40.35 -4.53 17.64
CA MET A 936 39.79 -3.40 16.89
C MET A 936 39.43 -2.27 17.85
N ASP A 937 39.53 -1.03 17.35
CA ASP A 937 39.13 0.17 18.07
C ASP A 937 37.58 0.22 18.27
N PRO A 938 37.10 0.49 19.49
CA PRO A 938 35.66 0.53 19.77
C PRO A 938 34.92 1.73 19.13
N GLN A 939 35.63 2.75 18.65
CA GLN A 939 35.04 3.93 18.02
C GLN A 939 35.21 3.92 16.51
N VAL A 940 36.37 3.39 15.98
CA VAL A 940 36.67 3.37 14.55
C VAL A 940 36.86 1.94 14.06
N ASN A 941 35.75 1.31 13.68
CA ASN A 941 35.70 -0.07 13.23
C ASN A 941 34.67 -0.23 12.10
N PRO A 942 34.62 -1.38 11.38
CA PRO A 942 33.69 -1.58 10.29
C PRO A 942 32.22 -1.40 10.64
N LEU A 943 31.79 -1.71 11.88
CA LEU A 943 30.39 -1.55 12.30
C LEU A 943 30.03 -0.08 12.55
N LYS A 944 30.89 0.67 13.25
CA LYS A 944 30.64 2.09 13.54
C LYS A 944 30.68 2.96 12.29
N MET A 945 31.56 2.60 11.34
CA MET A 945 31.79 3.39 10.13
C MET A 945 30.93 2.96 8.94
N SER A 946 30.09 1.90 9.09
CA SER A 946 29.16 1.44 8.06
C SER A 946 27.90 2.34 7.96
N PRO A 947 27.24 2.38 6.79
CA PRO A 947 27.58 1.67 5.56
C PRO A 947 28.71 2.32 4.77
N HIS A 948 29.46 1.50 4.02
CA HIS A 948 30.59 1.94 3.21
C HIS A 948 30.13 2.21 1.77
N THR A 949 30.13 3.48 1.40
CA THR A 949 29.77 3.91 0.03
C THR A 949 30.91 3.64 -0.96
N LEU A 950 30.57 3.54 -2.25
CA LEU A 950 31.59 3.43 -3.31
C LEU A 950 32.58 4.60 -3.25
N ASN A 951 32.11 5.83 -3.05
CA ASN A 951 32.97 7.02 -2.93
C ASN A 951 33.96 6.91 -1.77
N CYS A 952 33.55 6.36 -0.64
CA CYS A 952 34.41 6.10 0.52
C CYS A 952 35.53 5.10 0.17
N ILE A 953 35.20 4.01 -0.50
CA ILE A 953 36.15 2.94 -0.86
C ILE A 953 37.15 3.40 -1.94
N THR A 954 36.69 4.21 -2.89
CA THR A 954 37.53 4.70 -4.01
C THR A 954 38.30 5.97 -3.69
N SER A 955 38.07 6.60 -2.53
CA SER A 955 38.78 7.80 -2.08
C SER A 955 40.29 7.55 -2.03
N SER A 956 41.09 8.55 -2.38
CA SER A 956 42.55 8.51 -2.22
C SER A 956 42.99 8.46 -0.75
N LYS A 957 42.18 9.01 0.15
CA LYS A 957 42.42 8.99 1.60
C LYS A 957 41.70 7.80 2.24
N TRP A 958 42.45 7.01 3.01
CA TRP A 958 41.91 5.95 3.86
C TRP A 958 42.61 5.99 5.22
N ASP A 959 41.97 6.57 6.16
CA ASP A 959 42.46 6.84 7.52
C ASP A 959 41.90 5.88 8.58
N ARG A 960 41.31 4.75 8.15
CA ARG A 960 40.69 3.75 9.00
C ARG A 960 41.67 2.60 9.33
N PRO A 961 41.62 2.05 10.58
CA PRO A 961 42.54 1.00 11.02
C PRO A 961 42.18 -0.40 10.44
N TYR A 962 41.35 -0.50 9.42
CA TYR A 962 40.99 -1.74 8.73
C TYR A 962 41.08 -1.54 7.20
N SER A 963 41.14 -2.64 6.44
CA SER A 963 41.35 -2.57 4.99
C SER A 963 40.03 -2.16 4.25
N ARG A 964 40.19 -1.56 3.07
CA ARG A 964 39.10 -1.29 2.15
C ARG A 964 38.34 -2.56 1.74
N GLU A 965 39.09 -3.67 1.63
CA GLU A 965 38.54 -4.97 1.28
C GLU A 965 37.61 -5.50 2.40
N ALA A 966 38.06 -5.43 3.67
CA ALA A 966 37.22 -5.78 4.82
C ALA A 966 35.99 -4.90 4.94
N ALA A 967 36.07 -3.63 4.56
CA ALA A 967 34.94 -2.71 4.50
C ALA A 967 33.93 -3.10 3.42
N ALA A 968 34.40 -3.34 2.19
CA ALA A 968 33.59 -3.52 0.99
C ALA A 968 33.12 -4.96 0.75
N PHE A 969 33.99 -5.95 1.02
CA PHE A 969 33.79 -7.35 0.67
C PHE A 969 34.04 -8.27 1.88
N PRO A 970 33.22 -8.12 2.94
CA PRO A 970 33.47 -8.78 4.23
C PRO A 970 33.32 -10.31 4.20
N LEU A 971 32.65 -10.87 3.19
CA LEU A 971 32.53 -12.31 2.96
C LEU A 971 32.57 -12.65 1.46
N PRO A 972 33.02 -13.87 1.07
CA PRO A 972 33.20 -14.26 -0.34
C PRO A 972 31.94 -14.21 -1.21
N PHE A 973 30.73 -14.19 -0.63
CA PHE A 973 29.49 -14.05 -1.39
C PHE A 973 29.21 -12.60 -1.80
N VAL A 974 29.85 -11.62 -1.15
CA VAL A 974 29.76 -10.20 -1.55
C VAL A 974 30.75 -9.96 -2.67
N LYS A 975 30.30 -10.19 -3.91
CA LYS A 975 31.15 -10.09 -5.09
C LYS A 975 31.08 -8.72 -5.72
N PRO A 976 32.20 -8.18 -6.25
CA PRO A 976 32.25 -6.84 -6.86
C PRO A 976 31.19 -6.62 -7.94
N GLU A 977 30.96 -7.63 -8.79
CA GLU A 977 30.04 -7.57 -9.93
C GLU A 977 28.56 -7.56 -9.55
N SER A 978 28.22 -7.97 -8.32
CA SER A 978 26.83 -8.07 -7.85
C SER A 978 26.56 -7.30 -6.57
N LYS A 979 27.56 -6.59 -6.02
CA LYS A 979 27.40 -5.82 -4.79
C LYS A 979 26.46 -4.65 -4.99
N PHE A 980 25.44 -4.57 -4.13
CA PHE A 980 24.70 -3.32 -3.93
C PHE A 980 25.60 -2.32 -3.16
N TRP A 981 25.77 -1.13 -3.69
CA TRP A 981 26.53 -0.06 -3.05
C TRP A 981 25.56 0.95 -2.40
N PRO A 982 25.58 1.09 -1.05
CA PRO A 982 24.88 2.19 -0.40
C PRO A 982 25.28 3.53 -1.02
N THR A 983 24.30 4.36 -1.35
CA THR A 983 24.55 5.61 -2.10
C THR A 983 24.92 6.78 -1.19
N ILE A 984 24.71 6.61 0.12
CA ILE A 984 25.00 7.60 1.17
C ILE A 984 25.63 6.91 2.38
N ALA A 985 26.37 7.67 3.15
CA ALA A 985 26.90 7.25 4.44
C ALA A 985 25.81 7.31 5.53
N ARG A 986 26.15 7.00 6.79
CA ARG A 986 25.24 7.06 7.94
C ARG A 986 24.64 8.45 8.06
N ILE A 987 23.32 8.53 8.22
CA ILE A 987 22.60 9.81 8.31
C ILE A 987 22.71 10.45 9.70
N ASP A 988 22.53 11.76 9.76
CA ASP A 988 22.37 12.56 10.97
C ASP A 988 20.87 12.87 11.19
N ASP A 989 20.24 12.06 12.05
CA ASP A 989 18.81 12.24 12.40
C ASP A 989 18.57 13.50 13.21
N ILE A 990 19.53 13.90 14.06
CA ILE A 990 19.40 15.06 14.95
C ILE A 990 19.40 16.34 14.13
N TYR A 991 20.37 16.46 13.22
CA TYR A 991 20.45 17.62 12.32
C TYR A 991 19.14 17.80 11.53
N GLY A 992 18.60 16.72 10.94
CA GLY A 992 17.39 16.81 10.14
C GLY A 992 16.12 17.14 10.93
N ASP A 993 16.03 16.79 12.24
CA ASP A 993 14.90 17.19 13.10
C ASP A 993 15.02 18.65 13.60
N GLN A 994 16.25 19.17 13.69
CA GLN A 994 16.52 20.56 14.04
C GLN A 994 16.33 21.50 12.84
N HIS A 995 16.63 21.04 11.62
CA HIS A 995 16.55 21.79 10.36
C HIS A 995 15.52 21.13 9.43
N LEU A 996 14.24 21.26 9.76
CA LEU A 996 13.16 20.55 9.07
C LEU A 996 12.92 21.13 7.66
N VAL A 997 13.27 20.39 6.63
CA VAL A 997 12.97 20.66 5.23
C VAL A 997 12.26 19.45 4.64
N CYS A 998 11.00 19.61 4.21
CA CYS A 998 10.15 18.50 3.70
C CYS A 998 9.69 18.72 2.25
N THR A 999 10.35 19.59 1.53
CA THR A 999 10.21 19.84 0.10
C THR A 999 11.57 19.70 -0.59
N CYS A 1000 11.59 19.63 -1.91
CA CYS A 1000 12.83 19.66 -2.66
C CYS A 1000 13.61 20.94 -2.30
N PRO A 1001 14.92 20.83 -2.01
CA PRO A 1001 15.74 22.01 -1.70
C PRO A 1001 15.66 23.04 -2.83
N PRO A 1002 15.66 24.35 -2.51
CA PRO A 1002 15.61 25.38 -3.55
C PRO A 1002 16.83 25.29 -4.48
N MET A 1003 16.69 25.80 -5.70
CA MET A 1003 17.74 25.68 -6.74
C MET A 1003 19.09 26.29 -6.32
N GLU A 1004 19.06 27.29 -5.48
CA GLU A 1004 20.24 27.97 -4.92
C GLU A 1004 21.08 27.00 -4.05
N ALA A 1005 20.48 25.99 -3.45
CA ALA A 1005 21.18 24.94 -2.70
C ALA A 1005 22.05 24.04 -3.58
N TYR A 1006 21.80 24.01 -4.90
CA TYR A 1006 22.58 23.26 -5.89
C TYR A 1006 23.63 24.14 -6.62
N GLU A 1007 23.71 25.44 -6.32
CA GLU A 1007 24.74 26.28 -6.86
C GLU A 1007 26.12 25.85 -6.34
N SER A 1008 27.05 25.70 -7.25
CA SER A 1008 28.42 25.28 -6.90
C SER A 1008 29.06 26.29 -5.93
N PRO A 1009 29.79 25.83 -4.90
CA PRO A 1009 30.56 26.72 -4.01
C PRO A 1009 31.52 27.68 -4.75
N PHE A 1010 31.84 27.39 -6.00
CA PHE A 1010 32.63 28.28 -6.88
C PHE A 1010 31.85 29.51 -7.36
N SER A 1011 30.49 29.54 -7.24
CA SER A 1011 29.71 30.74 -7.57
C SER A 1011 29.76 31.81 -6.47
N GLU A 1012 29.96 31.42 -5.21
CA GLU A 1012 30.11 32.39 -4.09
C GLU A 1012 31.46 33.17 -4.17
N GLN A 1013 32.52 32.54 -4.67
CA GLN A 1013 33.82 33.25 -4.83
C GLN A 1013 33.76 34.34 -5.92
N LYS A 1014 32.89 34.23 -6.92
CA LYS A 1014 32.69 35.31 -7.92
C LYS A 1014 31.84 36.46 -7.41
N ARG A 1015 30.94 36.25 -6.46
CA ARG A 1015 30.12 37.32 -5.84
C ARG A 1015 30.88 38.12 -4.77
N ALA A 1016 31.91 37.48 -4.16
CA ALA A 1016 32.76 38.14 -3.18
C ALA A 1016 33.91 38.92 -3.81
N SER A 1017 34.14 38.78 -5.13
CA SER A 1017 35.21 39.47 -5.91
C SER A 1017 34.65 40.51 -6.90
N SER A 1018 33.33 40.74 -6.93
CA SER A 1018 32.65 41.82 -7.64
C SER A 1018 32.02 42.82 -6.64
#